data_dc85ea79280cc2be100aa88ec1614071
#
_entry.id   dc85ea79280cc2be100aa88ec1614071
#
_cell.length_a   1.000
_cell.length_b   1.000
_cell.length_c   1.000
_cell.angle_alpha   90.00
_cell.angle_beta   90.00
_cell.angle_gamma   90.00
#
_symmetry.space_group_name_H-M   'P 1'
#
loop_
_entity.id
_entity.type
_entity.pdbx_description
1 polymer ?
#
loop_
_entity_poly.entity_id
_entity_poly.type
_entity_poly.pdbx_seq_one_letter_code
_entity_poly.pdbx_strand_id
1 'polypeptide(L)'
;MRFLLFALLLGLVSTASAESFVIEDIRLEGLQRVSAGTVFERFPVNVGDPVDSARLVNASKRLFKSGLFNDVALLRDGNVLVVKLVELPTITSIEIEGNKAIQTEALLDGLKQSGLAEGLVFKRSTLERISLELERQYVAQGRYDAGIETEVVRLPRNRVALKIDVEEGNVATIEHINVVGNQVFSDAELLKQFQLQTTNFWSWYASDDKYAREKLSADLETLRSYYLDRGYIRFNIESTQVSVSPDKEGVYITINITEGDVYSIRDIKLAGELVLAEEEFTRLYLLEPGDTFSRSRVTYSSDLMSKRLGNDGYTFAKVDGIPKIYDEEKEVDLTFFVEPGKRTYVRAINFSGNQSTKDEVLRREMVQMEGGWASTDKIDAGKSRLNQLGFFKTVNVETPAVPGTDDLIDVNYNVEEQLSGSLNFNIGYAGSSGMIIGANVSQNNFLGTGNRMSLGLQKNNTVQSYNFSYTNPYYTIDGVSRGFNLFYRKTDFSQLNTVSDYQTNAKGANMTFGYPISHRQRVSMSVGYTNTEMFLGTTVPAEIEDFVASEGDNFDEYTLGLNWRYNNLNRGLFPTAGTEHKVSANISVPGSDLTYYKLGYTSNYYFPIADEWTVRLRTELGYGDGFGDQKRLPFFKNFRAGGVGSVRGYRSNSLGPKGLPDYSVVNVVETDANGNPQYETDNLGRPIVDNSAPNVVYSTDVDGAAVSISNPNRYRPVYKTDGSGSVKTAPLFLERERALGGNILTEASLELIYPLPFIEDRSSVRSVFFLDAGNTFTDECYTPSDLDISDLNTHPYCSSGIDLAEIRTSFGAGLTWITAIGPLTFTYSVPLNEQRGDRTEGFEFSLGQVF
;
A
#
# COMPACT_ATOMS: atom_id res chain seq x y z
N MET A 1 17.33 -31.05 95.86
CA MET A 1 18.77 -30.93 95.53
C MET A 1 18.98 -30.83 93.99
N ARG A 2 18.31 -29.86 93.37
CA ARG A 2 18.46 -29.57 91.89
C ARG A 2 18.21 -28.06 91.51
N PHE A 3 18.28 -27.18 92.57
CA PHE A 3 18.05 -25.78 92.38
C PHE A 3 19.22 -24.86 92.69
N LEU A 4 20.39 -25.45 93.00
CA LEU A 4 21.60 -24.72 93.54
C LEU A 4 22.79 -24.74 92.55
N LEU A 5 22.62 -25.35 91.32
CA LEU A 5 23.68 -25.41 90.29
C LEU A 5 23.42 -24.49 89.10
N PHE A 6 22.33 -23.71 89.13
CA PHE A 6 21.98 -22.75 87.96
C PHE A 6 22.32 -21.32 88.32
N ALA A 7 22.75 -21.02 89.52
CA ALA A 7 23.08 -19.64 89.96
C ALA A 7 24.58 -19.29 89.91
N LEU A 8 25.45 -20.24 89.48
CA LEU A 8 26.91 -20.02 89.46
C LEU A 8 27.48 -19.95 87.98
N LEU A 9 26.62 -19.96 86.97
CA LEU A 9 26.99 -19.80 85.56
C LEU A 9 26.57 -18.47 84.93
N LEU A 10 26.06 -17.49 85.71
CA LEU A 10 25.67 -16.17 85.27
C LEU A 10 26.63 -15.05 85.67
N GLY A 11 27.83 -15.34 85.92
CA GLY A 11 28.82 -14.40 86.46
C GLY A 11 30.05 -14.12 85.63
N LEU A 12 30.05 -14.48 84.28
CA LEU A 12 31.18 -14.12 83.40
C LEU A 12 30.67 -13.72 82.03
N VAL A 13 29.80 -12.71 81.98
CA VAL A 13 29.68 -11.87 80.75
C VAL A 13 30.75 -10.80 80.91
N SER A 14 31.95 -11.07 80.41
CA SER A 14 32.97 -10.10 80.16
C SER A 14 32.35 -9.08 79.21
N THR A 15 32.06 -7.87 79.67
CA THR A 15 31.85 -6.73 78.86
C THR A 15 33.08 -6.48 78.00
N ALA A 16 33.12 -7.01 76.75
CA ALA A 16 34.06 -6.53 75.76
C ALA A 16 33.72 -5.06 75.55
N SER A 17 34.42 -4.18 76.30
CA SER A 17 34.44 -2.77 75.99
C SER A 17 34.91 -2.64 74.54
N ALA A 18 34.04 -2.16 73.67
CA ALA A 18 34.44 -1.81 72.31
C ALA A 18 35.50 -0.71 72.43
N GLU A 19 36.76 -1.05 72.27
CA GLU A 19 37.88 -0.14 72.30
C GLU A 19 37.71 0.90 71.18
N SER A 20 37.21 2.07 71.53
CA SER A 20 37.17 3.22 70.63
C SER A 20 38.53 3.81 70.41
N PHE A 21 38.97 4.14 69.23
CA PHE A 21 40.22 4.82 68.89
C PHE A 21 39.91 6.04 67.99
N VAL A 22 40.81 7.03 68.06
CA VAL A 22 40.75 8.20 67.21
C VAL A 22 41.60 7.96 65.99
N ILE A 23 41.02 8.20 64.80
CA ILE A 23 41.71 7.97 63.54
C ILE A 23 42.68 9.16 63.31
N GLU A 24 43.98 8.86 63.17
CA GLU A 24 45.02 9.83 62.80
C GLU A 24 45.22 9.89 61.29
N ASP A 25 45.01 8.81 60.57
CA ASP A 25 45.07 8.76 59.08
C ASP A 25 44.17 7.63 58.53
N ILE A 26 43.76 7.80 57.27
CA ILE A 26 42.98 6.78 56.55
C ILE A 26 43.73 6.39 55.27
N ARG A 27 44.22 5.18 55.23
CA ARG A 27 44.93 4.63 54.07
C ARG A 27 43.99 3.76 53.24
N LEU A 28 43.90 4.09 51.97
CA LEU A 28 43.15 3.28 51.01
C LEU A 28 44.06 2.35 50.26
N GLU A 29 43.77 1.05 50.27
CA GLU A 29 44.48 0.01 49.52
C GLU A 29 43.59 -0.71 48.55
N GLY A 30 44.13 -1.11 47.38
CA GLY A 30 43.43 -1.95 46.40
C GLY A 30 42.65 -1.17 45.36
N LEU A 31 42.68 0.17 45.34
CA LEU A 31 42.06 1.00 44.30
C LEU A 31 42.82 0.83 42.98
N GLN A 32 42.09 0.61 41.90
CA GLN A 32 42.65 0.54 40.55
C GLN A 32 42.05 1.58 39.60
N ARG A 33 40.77 1.86 39.76
CA ARG A 33 40.00 2.71 38.87
C ARG A 33 39.09 3.71 39.60
N VAL A 34 38.55 3.32 40.75
CA VAL A 34 37.77 4.23 41.60
C VAL A 34 38.69 5.24 42.21
N SER A 35 38.35 6.55 42.10
CA SER A 35 39.19 7.60 42.74
C SER A 35 39.06 7.57 44.25
N ALA A 36 40.13 7.95 44.95
CA ALA A 36 40.07 8.09 46.40
C ALA A 36 38.99 9.06 46.84
N GLY A 37 38.73 10.13 46.07
CA GLY A 37 37.65 11.07 46.32
C GLY A 37 36.28 10.45 46.33
N THR A 38 36.00 9.54 45.41
CA THR A 38 34.71 8.78 45.35
C THR A 38 34.54 7.86 46.56
N VAL A 39 35.63 7.30 47.07
CA VAL A 39 35.59 6.48 48.29
C VAL A 39 35.27 7.35 49.51
N PHE A 40 35.99 8.48 49.69
CA PHE A 40 35.76 9.38 50.80
C PHE A 40 34.39 10.04 50.81
N GLU A 41 33.84 10.41 49.66
CA GLU A 41 32.48 10.93 49.54
C GLU A 41 31.43 9.95 50.13
N ARG A 42 31.64 8.66 50.01
CA ARG A 42 30.72 7.62 50.47
C ARG A 42 31.10 6.94 51.79
N PHE A 43 32.28 7.25 52.29
CA PHE A 43 32.80 6.74 53.56
C PHE A 43 32.52 7.71 54.72
N PRO A 44 31.59 7.39 55.65
CA PRO A 44 31.08 8.32 56.64
C PRO A 44 32.00 8.48 57.87
N VAL A 45 33.31 8.36 57.67
CA VAL A 45 34.31 8.44 58.73
C VAL A 45 35.46 9.31 58.25
N ASN A 46 35.89 10.29 59.06
CA ASN A 46 36.97 11.23 58.72
C ASN A 46 38.15 11.06 59.72
N VAL A 47 39.30 11.60 59.30
CA VAL A 47 40.44 11.78 60.19
C VAL A 47 40.05 12.65 61.38
N GLY A 48 40.39 12.24 62.60
CA GLY A 48 39.98 12.89 63.83
C GLY A 48 38.74 12.35 64.47
N ASP A 49 37.98 11.48 63.78
CA ASP A 49 36.76 10.88 64.34
C ASP A 49 37.10 9.77 65.36
N PRO A 50 36.43 9.74 66.54
CA PRO A 50 36.46 8.58 67.40
C PRO A 50 35.54 7.48 66.80
N VAL A 51 36.07 6.29 66.58
CA VAL A 51 35.36 5.15 65.96
C VAL A 51 35.35 3.96 66.85
N ASP A 52 34.20 3.32 66.89
CA ASP A 52 33.98 2.03 67.48
C ASP A 52 33.69 0.93 66.43
N SER A 53 33.63 -0.32 66.83
CA SER A 53 33.32 -1.43 65.94
C SER A 53 31.99 -1.29 65.22
N ALA A 54 30.98 -0.67 65.84
CA ALA A 54 29.67 -0.49 65.25
C ALA A 54 29.70 0.56 64.12
N ARG A 55 30.43 1.64 64.30
CA ARG A 55 30.62 2.72 63.34
C ARG A 55 31.43 2.25 62.12
N LEU A 56 32.48 1.44 62.37
CA LEU A 56 33.28 0.83 61.30
C LEU A 56 32.45 -0.19 60.48
N VAL A 57 31.63 -1.00 61.11
CA VAL A 57 30.73 -1.92 60.41
C VAL A 57 29.73 -1.18 59.55
N ASN A 58 29.18 -0.05 60.06
CA ASN A 58 28.27 0.77 59.24
C ASN A 58 28.98 1.45 58.10
N ALA A 59 30.21 1.92 58.27
CA ALA A 59 31.03 2.50 57.23
C ALA A 59 31.37 1.48 56.13
N SER A 60 31.81 0.28 56.51
CA SER A 60 32.02 -0.80 55.56
C SER A 60 30.75 -1.16 54.76
N LYS A 61 29.59 -1.31 55.45
CA LYS A 61 28.33 -1.56 54.82
C LYS A 61 27.91 -0.45 53.80
N ARG A 62 28.20 0.81 54.10
CA ARG A 62 27.90 1.92 53.20
C ARG A 62 28.74 1.89 51.93
N LEU A 63 30.03 1.60 52.04
CA LEU A 63 30.93 1.40 50.89
C LEU A 63 30.49 0.19 50.07
N PHE A 64 30.17 -0.92 50.71
CA PHE A 64 29.69 -2.12 50.01
C PHE A 64 28.36 -1.88 49.29
N LYS A 65 27.40 -1.20 49.93
CA LYS A 65 26.13 -0.79 49.31
C LYS A 65 26.28 0.17 48.14
N SER A 66 27.44 0.84 48.00
CA SER A 66 27.68 1.68 46.80
C SER A 66 27.72 0.88 45.52
N GLY A 67 27.90 -0.44 45.59
CA GLY A 67 27.94 -1.34 44.46
C GLY A 67 29.21 -1.26 43.62
N LEU A 68 30.24 -0.55 44.07
CA LEU A 68 31.52 -0.38 43.40
C LEU A 68 32.55 -1.43 43.81
N PHE A 69 32.38 -2.07 44.97
CA PHE A 69 33.35 -2.98 45.58
C PHE A 69 32.76 -4.37 45.76
N ASN A 70 33.60 -5.39 45.46
CA ASN A 70 33.34 -6.78 45.71
C ASN A 70 33.59 -7.14 47.17
N ASP A 71 34.60 -6.50 47.80
CA ASP A 71 34.93 -6.67 49.21
C ASP A 71 35.45 -5.37 49.82
N VAL A 72 35.11 -5.16 51.08
CA VAL A 72 35.50 -3.98 51.86
C VAL A 72 35.96 -4.47 53.25
N ALA A 73 37.26 -4.53 53.46
CA ALA A 73 37.84 -4.90 54.75
C ALA A 73 38.42 -3.63 55.43
N LEU A 74 38.05 -3.43 56.67
CA LEU A 74 38.60 -2.34 57.52
C LEU A 74 39.58 -2.97 58.50
N LEU A 75 40.84 -2.53 58.43
CA LEU A 75 41.93 -3.04 59.28
C LEU A 75 42.47 -1.86 60.12
N ARG A 76 42.94 -2.16 61.31
CA ARG A 76 43.57 -1.17 62.20
C ARG A 76 45.08 -1.40 62.25
N ASP A 77 45.84 -0.38 61.88
CA ASP A 77 47.29 -0.36 62.05
C ASP A 77 47.69 0.79 62.99
N GLY A 78 47.74 0.51 64.30
CA GLY A 78 47.86 1.54 65.35
C GLY A 78 46.63 2.46 65.39
N ASN A 79 46.82 3.75 65.11
CA ASN A 79 45.77 4.75 64.96
C ASN A 79 45.41 5.05 63.50
N VAL A 80 46.00 4.31 62.52
CA VAL A 80 45.69 4.41 61.08
C VAL A 80 44.57 3.41 60.72
N LEU A 81 43.53 3.89 60.08
CA LEU A 81 42.48 3.04 59.52
C LEU A 81 42.87 2.65 58.08
N VAL A 82 43.13 1.38 57.87
CA VAL A 82 43.46 0.85 56.56
C VAL A 82 42.15 0.29 55.93
N VAL A 83 41.67 0.95 54.89
CA VAL A 83 40.47 0.52 54.12
C VAL A 83 40.94 -0.24 52.90
N LYS A 84 40.90 -1.58 52.99
CA LYS A 84 41.27 -2.45 51.88
C LYS A 84 40.05 -2.76 51.03
N LEU A 85 40.10 -2.38 49.73
CA LEU A 85 39.00 -2.40 48.78
C LEU A 85 39.35 -3.37 47.65
N VAL A 86 38.38 -4.19 47.28
CA VAL A 86 38.44 -4.98 46.07
C VAL A 86 37.36 -4.45 45.12
N GLU A 87 37.78 -3.74 44.07
CA GLU A 87 36.82 -3.15 43.11
C GLU A 87 36.13 -4.21 42.28
N LEU A 88 34.85 -4.01 42.01
CA LEU A 88 34.14 -4.76 40.96
C LEU A 88 34.64 -4.35 39.57
N PRO A 89 34.83 -5.28 38.64
CA PRO A 89 35.29 -4.96 37.31
C PRO A 89 34.24 -4.20 36.51
N THR A 90 34.66 -3.51 35.44
CA THR A 90 33.77 -2.77 34.52
C THR A 90 33.64 -3.51 33.22
N ILE A 91 32.45 -3.47 32.65
CA ILE A 91 32.15 -4.06 31.36
C ILE A 91 32.77 -3.19 30.26
N THR A 92 33.60 -3.78 29.42
CA THR A 92 34.24 -3.10 28.27
C THR A 92 33.45 -3.33 26.97
N SER A 93 32.97 -4.56 26.79
CA SER A 93 32.19 -4.95 25.62
C SER A 93 31.20 -6.04 25.98
N ILE A 94 30.09 -6.08 25.29
CA ILE A 94 29.10 -7.16 25.35
C ILE A 94 28.93 -7.68 23.93
N GLU A 95 29.27 -8.91 23.68
CA GLU A 95 29.15 -9.61 22.43
C GLU A 95 28.04 -10.67 22.55
N ILE A 96 27.07 -10.66 21.62
CA ILE A 96 25.98 -11.62 21.60
C ILE A 96 26.04 -12.33 20.25
N GLU A 97 26.14 -13.64 20.29
CA GLU A 97 26.18 -14.49 19.09
C GLU A 97 25.07 -15.53 19.12
N GLY A 98 24.67 -16.03 17.93
CA GLY A 98 23.68 -17.12 17.79
C GLY A 98 22.20 -16.65 17.77
N ASN A 99 21.90 -15.43 18.18
CA ASN A 99 20.56 -14.86 18.20
C ASN A 99 20.08 -14.49 16.79
N LYS A 100 19.06 -15.16 16.30
CA LYS A 100 18.41 -14.91 14.99
C LYS A 100 16.95 -14.46 15.13
N ALA A 101 16.26 -14.98 16.14
CA ALA A 101 14.85 -14.67 16.38
C ALA A 101 14.65 -13.30 17.03
N ILE A 102 15.57 -12.86 17.87
CA ILE A 102 15.55 -11.55 18.52
C ILE A 102 16.76 -10.75 18.02
N GLN A 103 16.53 -9.54 17.51
CA GLN A 103 17.62 -8.69 17.02
C GLN A 103 18.59 -8.29 18.12
N THR A 104 19.87 -8.24 17.80
CA THR A 104 20.95 -7.97 18.75
C THR A 104 20.77 -6.60 19.44
N GLU A 105 20.31 -5.59 18.71
CA GLU A 105 20.04 -4.25 19.24
C GLU A 105 18.95 -4.29 20.33
N ALA A 106 17.89 -5.05 20.12
CA ALA A 106 16.81 -5.19 21.11
C ALA A 106 17.29 -5.90 22.38
N LEU A 107 18.14 -6.93 22.22
CA LEU A 107 18.76 -7.62 23.36
C LEU A 107 19.69 -6.67 24.14
N LEU A 108 20.54 -5.90 23.46
CA LEU A 108 21.45 -4.95 24.10
C LEU A 108 20.69 -3.84 24.85
N ASP A 109 19.58 -3.35 24.29
CA ASP A 109 18.72 -2.37 24.97
C ASP A 109 18.06 -2.97 26.24
N GLY A 110 17.60 -4.20 26.17
CA GLY A 110 17.05 -4.93 27.33
C GLY A 110 18.12 -5.15 28.42
N LEU A 111 19.34 -5.54 28.04
CA LEU A 111 20.48 -5.67 28.94
C LEU A 111 20.78 -4.35 29.65
N LYS A 112 20.81 -3.25 28.90
CA LYS A 112 21.07 -1.89 29.40
C LYS A 112 20.00 -1.45 30.42
N GLN A 113 18.73 -1.66 30.15
CA GLN A 113 17.63 -1.38 31.08
C GLN A 113 17.75 -2.22 32.38
N SER A 114 18.29 -3.43 32.27
CA SER A 114 18.51 -4.32 33.40
C SER A 114 19.81 -4.06 34.18
N GLY A 115 20.57 -3.03 33.79
CA GLY A 115 21.82 -2.59 34.46
C GLY A 115 23.06 -3.30 33.96
N LEU A 116 23.06 -3.90 32.79
CA LEU A 116 24.19 -4.54 32.15
C LEU A 116 24.51 -3.82 30.82
N ALA A 117 25.44 -2.90 30.84
CA ALA A 117 25.86 -2.15 29.65
C ALA A 117 27.35 -1.83 29.71
N GLU A 118 27.94 -1.51 28.57
CA GLU A 118 29.31 -1.06 28.48
C GLU A 118 29.56 0.15 29.38
N GLY A 119 30.65 0.17 30.07
CA GLY A 119 30.98 1.23 31.03
C GLY A 119 30.42 1.04 32.45
N LEU A 120 29.44 0.17 32.64
CA LEU A 120 28.84 -0.14 33.95
C LEU A 120 29.68 -1.16 34.74
N VAL A 121 29.44 -1.19 36.06
CA VAL A 121 30.07 -2.15 36.94
C VAL A 121 29.47 -3.53 36.78
N PHE A 122 30.30 -4.51 36.53
CA PHE A 122 29.87 -5.90 36.35
C PHE A 122 29.55 -6.56 37.67
N LYS A 123 28.36 -7.16 37.75
CA LYS A 123 27.91 -8.01 38.86
C LYS A 123 27.50 -9.37 38.31
N ARG A 124 28.12 -10.43 38.78
CA ARG A 124 27.81 -11.78 38.33
C ARG A 124 26.34 -12.16 38.54
N SER A 125 25.78 -11.78 39.68
CA SER A 125 24.35 -12.04 39.96
C SER A 125 23.39 -11.34 39.01
N THR A 126 23.79 -10.18 38.43
CA THR A 126 23.00 -9.50 37.41
C THR A 126 23.05 -10.25 36.10
N LEU A 127 24.25 -10.75 35.70
CA LEU A 127 24.40 -11.55 34.49
C LEU A 127 23.58 -12.86 34.57
N GLU A 128 23.70 -13.60 35.70
CA GLU A 128 22.95 -14.85 35.88
C GLU A 128 21.42 -14.64 35.87
N ARG A 129 20.94 -13.55 36.50
CA ARG A 129 19.52 -13.21 36.45
C ARG A 129 19.04 -12.88 35.03
N ILE A 130 19.85 -12.13 34.28
CA ILE A 130 19.54 -11.75 32.91
C ILE A 130 19.57 -12.95 31.97
N SER A 131 20.58 -13.83 32.12
CA SER A 131 20.63 -15.07 31.35
C SER A 131 19.36 -15.90 31.53
N LEU A 132 18.87 -16.04 32.76
CA LEU A 132 17.63 -16.75 33.05
C LEU A 132 16.39 -16.02 32.46
N GLU A 133 16.39 -14.68 32.42
CA GLU A 133 15.29 -13.92 31.85
C GLU A 133 15.27 -14.01 30.31
N LEU A 134 16.44 -14.01 29.68
CA LEU A 134 16.57 -14.23 28.23
C LEU A 134 16.09 -15.64 27.85
N GLU A 135 16.50 -16.67 28.62
CA GLU A 135 16.02 -18.04 28.44
C GLU A 135 14.48 -18.12 28.53
N ARG A 136 13.89 -17.44 29.51
CA ARG A 136 12.43 -17.33 29.65
C ARG A 136 11.76 -16.66 28.46
N GLN A 137 12.37 -15.63 27.85
CA GLN A 137 11.84 -14.98 26.68
C GLN A 137 11.84 -15.91 25.46
N TYR A 138 12.90 -16.71 25.28
CA TYR A 138 12.93 -17.74 24.24
C TYR A 138 11.89 -18.84 24.47
N VAL A 139 11.75 -19.30 25.73
CA VAL A 139 10.71 -20.25 26.11
C VAL A 139 9.31 -19.71 25.87
N ALA A 140 9.07 -18.41 26.12
CA ALA A 140 7.79 -17.76 25.83
C ALA A 140 7.46 -17.73 24.32
N GLN A 141 8.49 -17.74 23.48
CA GLN A 141 8.36 -17.86 22.01
C GLN A 141 8.29 -19.34 21.53
N GLY A 142 8.14 -20.30 22.44
CA GLY A 142 8.04 -21.70 22.11
C GLY A 142 9.38 -22.42 21.88
N ARG A 143 10.50 -21.78 22.21
CA ARG A 143 11.85 -22.37 22.07
C ARG A 143 12.28 -23.01 23.38
N TYR A 144 11.75 -24.20 23.65
CA TYR A 144 11.99 -24.91 24.94
C TYR A 144 13.37 -25.50 25.08
N ASP A 145 14.10 -25.59 23.98
CA ASP A 145 15.49 -26.07 23.96
C ASP A 145 16.53 -24.94 23.88
N ALA A 146 16.07 -23.70 24.07
CA ALA A 146 16.96 -22.56 24.08
C ALA A 146 17.91 -22.62 25.26
N GLY A 147 19.22 -22.46 24.99
CA GLY A 147 20.28 -22.36 25.96
C GLY A 147 21.03 -21.04 25.85
N ILE A 148 21.43 -20.46 26.98
CA ILE A 148 22.22 -19.23 27.03
C ILE A 148 23.49 -19.51 27.83
N GLU A 149 24.59 -19.57 27.10
CA GLU A 149 25.91 -19.71 27.71
C GLU A 149 26.55 -18.33 27.85
N THR A 150 27.09 -18.05 29.02
CA THR A 150 27.74 -16.74 29.28
C THR A 150 29.18 -16.94 29.71
N GLU A 151 30.08 -16.29 29.00
CA GLU A 151 31.51 -16.28 29.33
C GLU A 151 31.95 -14.87 29.78
N VAL A 152 32.72 -14.83 30.88
CA VAL A 152 33.25 -13.58 31.41
C VAL A 152 34.77 -13.56 31.23
N VAL A 153 35.23 -12.86 30.23
CA VAL A 153 36.67 -12.72 29.91
C VAL A 153 37.26 -11.58 30.73
N ARG A 154 38.24 -11.89 31.62
CA ARG A 154 38.93 -10.88 32.41
C ARG A 154 39.99 -10.18 31.58
N LEU A 155 39.95 -8.86 31.61
CA LEU A 155 40.87 -7.97 30.90
C LEU A 155 41.78 -7.19 31.90
N PRO A 156 42.92 -6.68 31.44
CA PRO A 156 43.79 -5.82 32.28
C PRO A 156 43.04 -4.60 32.81
N ARG A 157 43.49 -4.07 33.96
CA ARG A 157 42.95 -2.87 34.64
C ARG A 157 41.53 -3.07 35.15
N ASN A 158 41.26 -4.21 35.77
CA ASN A 158 39.97 -4.55 36.39
C ASN A 158 38.77 -4.36 35.48
N ARG A 159 38.85 -4.90 34.24
CA ARG A 159 37.80 -4.88 33.23
C ARG A 159 37.39 -6.29 32.84
N VAL A 160 36.18 -6.40 32.30
CA VAL A 160 35.62 -7.63 31.74
C VAL A 160 34.99 -7.39 30.37
N ALA A 161 35.15 -8.35 29.49
CA ALA A 161 34.35 -8.52 28.32
C ALA A 161 33.32 -9.64 28.57
N LEU A 162 32.07 -9.44 28.16
CA LEU A 162 31.03 -10.44 28.27
C LEU A 162 30.75 -11.03 26.91
N LYS A 163 30.76 -12.34 26.81
CA LYS A 163 30.31 -13.07 25.63
C LYS A 163 29.07 -13.85 26.01
N ILE A 164 28.00 -13.70 25.25
CA ILE A 164 26.71 -14.35 25.44
C ILE A 164 26.43 -15.16 24.18
N ASP A 165 26.56 -16.46 24.28
CA ASP A 165 26.27 -17.38 23.18
C ASP A 165 24.85 -17.90 23.36
N VAL A 166 24.00 -17.68 22.35
CA VAL A 166 22.60 -18.08 22.36
C VAL A 166 22.41 -19.27 21.44
N GLU A 167 22.02 -20.38 21.99
CA GLU A 167 21.53 -21.53 21.24
C GLU A 167 19.99 -21.45 21.26
N GLU A 168 19.40 -20.97 20.16
CA GLU A 168 17.93 -20.72 20.14
C GLU A 168 17.10 -22.00 20.14
N GLY A 169 17.62 -23.11 19.67
CA GLY A 169 16.85 -24.34 19.46
C GLY A 169 15.73 -24.18 18.38
N ASN A 170 14.93 -25.21 18.23
CA ASN A 170 13.76 -25.18 17.35
C ASN A 170 12.55 -24.56 18.05
N VAL A 171 11.63 -23.98 17.28
CA VAL A 171 10.32 -23.57 17.80
C VAL A 171 9.43 -24.80 17.86
N ALA A 172 8.86 -25.08 19.01
CA ALA A 172 7.95 -26.21 19.20
C ALA A 172 6.65 -25.99 18.39
N THR A 173 6.21 -27.03 17.71
CA THR A 173 4.99 -27.05 16.91
C THR A 173 3.79 -27.53 17.72
N ILE A 174 2.61 -27.03 17.37
CA ILE A 174 1.39 -27.44 18.05
C ILE A 174 0.88 -28.76 17.46
N GLU A 175 0.98 -29.82 18.26
CA GLU A 175 0.49 -31.14 17.91
C GLU A 175 -1.03 -31.24 18.12
N HIS A 176 -1.56 -30.62 19.19
CA HIS A 176 -2.95 -30.73 19.54
C HIS A 176 -3.44 -29.55 20.37
N ILE A 177 -4.64 -29.04 20.01
CA ILE A 177 -5.38 -28.07 20.83
C ILE A 177 -6.72 -28.73 21.15
N ASN A 178 -7.00 -28.89 22.44
CA ASN A 178 -8.20 -29.52 22.95
C ASN A 178 -8.97 -28.53 23.81
N VAL A 179 -10.24 -28.32 23.49
CA VAL A 179 -11.16 -27.53 24.30
C VAL A 179 -12.09 -28.51 25.06
N VAL A 180 -12.14 -28.40 26.35
CA VAL A 180 -12.94 -29.30 27.22
C VAL A 180 -14.01 -28.50 27.93
N GLY A 181 -15.24 -28.98 27.86
CA GLY A 181 -16.41 -28.32 28.46
C GLY A 181 -17.30 -27.60 27.45
N ASN A 182 -16.93 -27.55 26.18
CA ASN A 182 -17.73 -27.05 25.10
C ASN A 182 -18.82 -28.05 24.69
N GLN A 183 -20.05 -27.63 24.78
CA GLN A 183 -21.24 -28.45 24.44
C GLN A 183 -22.02 -27.84 23.28
N VAL A 184 -21.97 -26.52 23.12
CA VAL A 184 -22.75 -25.76 22.14
C VAL A 184 -21.99 -25.60 20.83
N PHE A 185 -20.71 -25.25 20.90
CA PHE A 185 -19.87 -25.08 19.72
C PHE A 185 -18.87 -26.21 19.60
N SER A 186 -18.64 -26.68 18.37
CA SER A 186 -17.65 -27.73 18.13
C SER A 186 -16.22 -27.20 18.22
N ASP A 187 -15.27 -28.07 18.57
CA ASP A 187 -13.83 -27.73 18.59
C ASP A 187 -13.40 -27.09 17.27
N ALA A 188 -13.82 -27.65 16.13
CA ALA A 188 -13.48 -27.12 14.83
C ALA A 188 -13.99 -25.70 14.57
N GLU A 189 -15.12 -25.31 15.17
CA GLU A 189 -15.66 -23.96 15.08
C GLU A 189 -14.91 -22.98 15.98
N LEU A 190 -14.57 -23.41 17.18
CA LEU A 190 -13.80 -22.59 18.14
C LEU A 190 -12.36 -22.38 17.65
N LEU A 191 -11.72 -23.43 17.18
CA LEU A 191 -10.34 -23.37 16.72
C LEU A 191 -10.17 -22.54 15.42
N LYS A 192 -11.22 -22.36 14.63
CA LYS A 192 -11.19 -21.40 13.49
C LYS A 192 -10.97 -19.95 13.93
N GLN A 193 -11.29 -19.62 15.18
CA GLN A 193 -11.09 -18.26 15.71
C GLN A 193 -9.65 -18.03 16.20
N PHE A 194 -8.86 -19.10 16.32
CA PHE A 194 -7.50 -19.05 16.85
C PHE A 194 -6.49 -18.70 15.77
N GLN A 195 -5.48 -17.93 16.14
CA GLN A 195 -4.30 -17.72 15.32
C GLN A 195 -3.37 -18.96 15.34
N LEU A 196 -3.38 -19.68 16.46
CA LEU A 196 -2.64 -20.92 16.62
C LEU A 196 -3.42 -22.09 16.03
N GLN A 197 -2.79 -22.83 15.13
CA GLN A 197 -3.36 -24.00 14.46
C GLN A 197 -2.50 -25.24 14.69
N THR A 198 -3.08 -26.42 14.54
CA THR A 198 -2.30 -27.67 14.49
C THR A 198 -1.53 -27.75 13.17
N THR A 199 -0.37 -28.40 13.17
CA THR A 199 0.47 -28.52 11.97
C THR A 199 -0.31 -29.10 10.79
N ASN A 200 -0.30 -28.38 9.67
CA ASN A 200 -0.97 -28.75 8.41
C ASN A 200 -0.04 -28.49 7.20
N PHE A 201 -0.46 -28.92 6.01
CA PHE A 201 0.35 -28.78 4.79
C PHE A 201 0.79 -27.33 4.47
N TRP A 202 0.03 -26.32 4.90
CA TRP A 202 0.31 -24.90 4.64
C TRP A 202 1.08 -24.22 5.77
N SER A 203 1.25 -24.87 6.92
CA SER A 203 1.92 -24.30 8.11
C SER A 203 3.38 -23.91 7.85
N TRP A 204 4.05 -24.55 6.90
CA TRP A 204 5.41 -24.17 6.50
C TRP A 204 5.49 -22.74 5.95
N TYR A 205 4.40 -22.21 5.40
CA TYR A 205 4.30 -20.84 4.89
C TYR A 205 3.67 -19.89 5.90
N ALA A 206 2.56 -20.29 6.54
CA ALA A 206 1.79 -19.47 7.48
C ALA A 206 2.47 -19.33 8.86
N SER A 207 3.29 -20.34 9.27
CA SER A 207 3.90 -20.42 10.63
C SER A 207 2.86 -20.30 11.75
N ASP A 208 1.64 -20.80 11.51
CA ASP A 208 0.49 -20.78 12.42
C ASP A 208 0.55 -21.92 13.45
N ASP A 209 1.34 -22.94 13.16
CA ASP A 209 1.61 -24.08 14.03
C ASP A 209 2.70 -23.84 15.08
N LYS A 210 3.37 -22.70 15.04
CA LYS A 210 4.46 -22.38 15.98
C LYS A 210 3.91 -21.76 17.26
N TYR A 211 4.14 -22.46 18.35
CA TYR A 211 3.69 -22.00 19.66
C TYR A 211 4.37 -20.70 20.09
N ALA A 212 3.55 -19.77 20.57
CA ALA A 212 4.00 -18.59 21.29
C ALA A 212 2.97 -18.25 22.40
N ARG A 213 3.45 -17.92 23.57
CA ARG A 213 2.60 -17.65 24.74
C ARG A 213 1.68 -16.45 24.52
N GLU A 214 2.19 -15.42 23.85
CA GLU A 214 1.44 -14.21 23.51
C GLU A 214 0.29 -14.50 22.56
N LYS A 215 0.53 -15.37 21.56
CA LYS A 215 -0.52 -15.82 20.64
C LYS A 215 -1.61 -16.61 21.37
N LEU A 216 -1.20 -17.53 22.24
CA LEU A 216 -2.15 -18.29 23.05
C LEU A 216 -3.00 -17.37 23.95
N SER A 217 -2.39 -16.36 24.58
CA SER A 217 -3.12 -15.40 25.39
C SER A 217 -4.13 -14.59 24.56
N ALA A 218 -3.76 -14.21 23.33
CA ALA A 218 -4.68 -13.56 22.39
C ALA A 218 -5.82 -14.48 21.95
N ASP A 219 -5.51 -15.76 21.67
CA ASP A 219 -6.51 -16.75 21.30
C ASP A 219 -7.51 -17.03 22.44
N LEU A 220 -7.04 -17.08 23.69
CA LEU A 220 -7.91 -17.23 24.87
C LEU A 220 -8.84 -16.02 25.04
N GLU A 221 -8.36 -14.80 24.80
CA GLU A 221 -9.23 -13.61 24.85
C GLU A 221 -10.20 -13.59 23.65
N THR A 222 -9.77 -14.04 22.47
CA THR A 222 -10.64 -14.25 21.31
C THR A 222 -11.75 -15.26 21.63
N LEU A 223 -11.39 -16.39 22.24
CA LEU A 223 -12.35 -17.40 22.68
C LEU A 223 -13.36 -16.81 23.67
N ARG A 224 -12.88 -16.06 24.66
CA ARG A 224 -13.74 -15.37 25.64
C ARG A 224 -14.70 -14.39 24.94
N SER A 225 -14.16 -13.56 24.04
CA SER A 225 -14.96 -12.59 23.27
C SER A 225 -16.00 -13.29 22.40
N TYR A 226 -15.63 -14.41 21.77
CA TYR A 226 -16.54 -15.20 20.93
C TYR A 226 -17.79 -15.65 21.69
N TYR A 227 -17.64 -16.15 22.92
CA TYR A 227 -18.76 -16.55 23.77
C TYR A 227 -19.54 -15.34 24.32
N LEU A 228 -18.86 -14.32 24.83
CA LEU A 228 -19.50 -13.11 25.35
C LEU A 228 -20.32 -12.36 24.29
N ASP A 229 -19.90 -12.43 23.03
CA ASP A 229 -20.63 -11.80 21.93
C ASP A 229 -21.85 -12.61 21.45
N ARG A 230 -21.98 -13.85 21.92
CA ARG A 230 -23.11 -14.74 21.64
C ARG A 230 -24.02 -14.96 22.84
N GLY A 231 -23.88 -14.11 23.85
CA GLY A 231 -24.78 -14.08 25.01
C GLY A 231 -24.32 -14.89 26.21
N TYR A 232 -23.18 -15.57 26.14
CA TYR A 232 -22.68 -16.40 27.23
C TYR A 232 -21.96 -15.55 28.29
N ILE A 233 -22.71 -14.70 29.00
CA ILE A 233 -22.11 -13.71 29.92
C ILE A 233 -21.38 -14.36 31.11
N ARG A 234 -21.75 -15.60 31.46
CA ARG A 234 -21.12 -16.41 32.53
C ARG A 234 -19.99 -17.30 32.03
N PHE A 235 -19.60 -17.17 30.77
CA PHE A 235 -18.48 -17.91 30.21
C PHE A 235 -17.19 -17.68 31.03
N ASN A 236 -16.53 -18.77 31.35
CA ASN A 236 -15.27 -18.74 32.08
C ASN A 236 -14.27 -19.77 31.52
N ILE A 237 -13.01 -19.39 31.48
CA ILE A 237 -11.90 -20.30 31.22
C ILE A 237 -11.36 -20.72 32.58
N GLU A 238 -11.63 -21.97 32.98
CA GLU A 238 -11.27 -22.50 34.29
C GLU A 238 -9.77 -22.72 34.42
N SER A 239 -9.16 -23.30 33.39
CA SER A 239 -7.73 -23.52 33.34
C SER A 239 -7.22 -23.70 31.91
N THR A 240 -5.97 -23.33 31.69
CA THR A 240 -5.24 -23.58 30.45
C THR A 240 -3.96 -24.35 30.79
N GLN A 241 -3.81 -25.53 30.23
CA GLN A 241 -2.64 -26.39 30.44
C GLN A 241 -1.86 -26.47 29.13
N VAL A 242 -0.56 -26.21 29.21
CA VAL A 242 0.39 -26.37 28.10
C VAL A 242 1.38 -27.44 28.51
N SER A 243 1.39 -28.54 27.80
CA SER A 243 2.31 -29.65 27.99
C SER A 243 3.27 -29.74 26.81
N VAL A 244 4.55 -29.93 27.09
CA VAL A 244 5.60 -30.04 26.09
C VAL A 244 6.02 -31.49 25.98
N SER A 245 6.22 -31.99 24.77
CA SER A 245 6.71 -33.34 24.51
C SER A 245 8.12 -33.53 25.09
N PRO A 246 8.54 -34.78 25.41
CA PRO A 246 9.87 -35.05 25.99
C PRO A 246 11.05 -34.61 25.11
N ASP A 247 10.85 -34.54 23.78
CA ASP A 247 11.83 -34.07 22.80
C ASP A 247 11.84 -32.55 22.66
N LYS A 248 10.92 -31.83 23.35
CA LYS A 248 10.73 -30.38 23.33
C LYS A 248 10.29 -29.79 21.97
N GLU A 249 9.90 -30.61 21.02
CA GLU A 249 9.49 -30.19 19.67
C GLU A 249 7.97 -30.07 19.51
N GLY A 250 7.18 -30.79 20.33
CA GLY A 250 5.71 -30.77 20.28
C GLY A 250 5.08 -30.11 21.49
N VAL A 251 3.97 -29.39 21.26
CA VAL A 251 3.16 -28.75 22.29
C VAL A 251 1.72 -29.26 22.23
N TYR A 252 1.16 -29.59 23.38
CA TYR A 252 -0.23 -29.99 23.58
C TYR A 252 -0.90 -28.93 24.46
N ILE A 253 -1.99 -28.36 24.00
CA ILE A 253 -2.75 -27.31 24.70
C ILE A 253 -4.10 -27.88 25.09
N THR A 254 -4.46 -27.77 26.36
CA THR A 254 -5.79 -28.14 26.86
C THR A 254 -6.41 -26.95 27.56
N ILE A 255 -7.57 -26.53 27.09
CA ILE A 255 -8.34 -25.38 27.59
C ILE A 255 -9.62 -25.89 28.21
N ASN A 256 -9.76 -25.79 29.52
CA ASN A 256 -11.00 -26.15 30.22
C ASN A 256 -11.88 -24.92 30.38
N ILE A 257 -13.11 -25.03 29.88
CA ILE A 257 -14.08 -23.95 29.86
C ILE A 257 -15.38 -24.35 30.53
N THR A 258 -16.11 -23.34 30.97
CA THR A 258 -17.53 -23.44 31.37
C THR A 258 -18.31 -22.43 30.52
N GLU A 259 -19.22 -22.91 29.68
CA GLU A 259 -19.96 -22.05 28.72
C GLU A 259 -20.98 -21.17 29.41
N GLY A 260 -21.72 -21.72 30.32
CA GLY A 260 -22.91 -21.07 30.92
C GLY A 260 -24.14 -21.05 30.00
N ASP A 261 -25.10 -20.22 30.30
CA ASP A 261 -26.34 -20.06 29.52
C ASP A 261 -26.26 -18.80 28.63
N VAL A 262 -27.14 -18.75 27.62
CA VAL A 262 -27.35 -17.56 26.78
C VAL A 262 -28.27 -16.58 27.44
N TYR A 263 -27.87 -15.33 27.50
CA TYR A 263 -28.65 -14.23 28.08
C TYR A 263 -29.11 -13.27 26.97
N SER A 264 -30.34 -12.80 27.09
CA SER A 264 -30.92 -11.75 26.25
C SER A 264 -31.03 -10.42 27.02
N ILE A 265 -31.12 -9.31 26.29
CA ILE A 265 -31.29 -7.99 26.83
C ILE A 265 -32.76 -7.80 27.13
N ARG A 266 -33.08 -7.53 28.42
CA ARG A 266 -34.44 -7.22 28.86
C ARG A 266 -34.78 -5.75 28.69
N ASP A 267 -33.87 -4.87 29.12
CA ASP A 267 -34.08 -3.43 29.12
C ASP A 267 -32.75 -2.69 28.96
N ILE A 268 -32.78 -1.52 28.31
CA ILE A 268 -31.63 -0.65 28.14
C ILE A 268 -31.94 0.71 28.73
N LYS A 269 -31.16 1.14 29.71
CA LYS A 269 -31.32 2.40 30.44
C LYS A 269 -30.14 3.31 30.23
N LEU A 270 -30.44 4.60 30.20
CA LEU A 270 -29.45 5.66 30.26
C LEU A 270 -29.47 6.29 31.64
N ALA A 271 -28.34 6.51 32.25
CA ALA A 271 -28.20 7.09 33.57
C ALA A 271 -26.98 8.03 33.63
N GLY A 272 -26.88 8.83 34.68
CA GLY A 272 -25.81 9.80 34.86
C GLY A 272 -26.20 11.21 34.41
N GLU A 273 -25.24 12.02 34.01
CA GLU A 273 -25.47 13.41 33.61
C GLU A 273 -25.59 13.50 32.07
N LEU A 274 -26.80 13.80 31.59
CA LEU A 274 -27.07 13.92 30.16
C LEU A 274 -26.96 15.38 29.73
N VAL A 275 -25.85 15.70 29.04
CA VAL A 275 -25.58 17.04 28.47
C VAL A 275 -26.06 17.19 27.03
N LEU A 276 -26.47 16.09 26.40
CA LEU A 276 -27.11 16.02 25.08
C LEU A 276 -28.52 15.43 25.24
N ALA A 277 -29.35 15.59 24.23
CA ALA A 277 -30.68 14.98 24.20
C ALA A 277 -30.56 13.43 24.21
N GLU A 278 -31.50 12.80 24.96
CA GLU A 278 -31.51 11.33 25.11
C GLU A 278 -31.55 10.59 23.76
N GLU A 279 -32.26 11.17 22.77
CA GLU A 279 -32.40 10.62 21.45
C GLU A 279 -31.06 10.55 20.68
N GLU A 280 -30.07 11.40 21.01
CA GLU A 280 -28.75 11.34 20.41
C GLU A 280 -27.93 10.14 20.89
N PHE A 281 -28.16 9.73 22.17
CA PHE A 281 -27.53 8.55 22.73
C PHE A 281 -28.20 7.27 22.26
N THR A 282 -29.55 7.25 22.25
CA THR A 282 -30.32 6.06 21.88
C THR A 282 -30.09 5.64 20.42
N ARG A 283 -29.84 6.59 19.53
CA ARG A 283 -29.40 6.31 18.12
C ARG A 283 -28.05 5.60 18.01
N LEU A 284 -27.25 5.62 19.05
CA LEU A 284 -25.92 5.00 19.10
C LEU A 284 -25.94 3.61 19.73
N TYR A 285 -27.12 3.15 20.18
CA TYR A 285 -27.28 1.78 20.64
C TYR A 285 -27.15 0.82 19.46
N LEU A 286 -26.32 -0.19 19.63
CA LEU A 286 -26.17 -1.29 18.67
C LEU A 286 -26.95 -2.54 19.11
N LEU A 287 -27.73 -2.40 20.18
CA LEU A 287 -28.50 -3.45 20.81
C LEU A 287 -29.90 -2.92 21.11
N GLU A 288 -30.89 -3.79 21.00
CA GLU A 288 -32.29 -3.50 21.36
C GLU A 288 -32.78 -4.50 22.41
N PRO A 289 -33.83 -4.15 23.20
CA PRO A 289 -34.46 -5.14 24.05
C PRO A 289 -34.94 -6.36 23.29
N GLY A 290 -34.59 -7.56 23.76
CA GLY A 290 -34.83 -8.84 23.10
C GLY A 290 -33.63 -9.40 22.35
N ASP A 291 -32.62 -8.58 22.05
CA ASP A 291 -31.39 -9.04 21.44
C ASP A 291 -30.57 -9.94 22.38
N THR A 292 -29.81 -10.85 21.78
CA THR A 292 -28.79 -11.61 22.52
C THR A 292 -27.70 -10.66 23.00
N PHE A 293 -27.29 -10.77 24.26
CA PHE A 293 -26.22 -9.97 24.83
C PHE A 293 -24.94 -10.13 24.02
N SER A 294 -24.25 -9.02 23.76
CA SER A 294 -22.93 -8.99 23.10
C SER A 294 -22.06 -7.94 23.76
N ARG A 295 -20.95 -8.37 24.35
CA ARG A 295 -19.99 -7.48 25.02
C ARG A 295 -19.39 -6.46 24.03
N SER A 296 -19.03 -6.89 22.84
CA SER A 296 -18.45 -6.00 21.82
C SER A 296 -19.44 -4.90 21.40
N ARG A 297 -20.72 -5.23 21.20
CA ARG A 297 -21.73 -4.22 20.87
C ARG A 297 -21.97 -3.24 22.04
N VAL A 298 -21.94 -3.71 23.28
CA VAL A 298 -22.05 -2.83 24.46
C VAL A 298 -20.88 -1.86 24.51
N THR A 299 -19.63 -2.39 24.44
CA THR A 299 -18.43 -1.56 24.48
C THR A 299 -18.41 -0.56 23.32
N TYR A 300 -18.73 -1.01 22.12
CA TYR A 300 -18.73 -0.13 20.94
C TYR A 300 -19.83 0.95 21.02
N SER A 301 -21.01 0.63 21.58
CA SER A 301 -22.03 1.64 21.88
C SER A 301 -21.52 2.68 22.88
N SER A 302 -20.86 2.25 23.95
CA SER A 302 -20.22 3.14 24.95
C SER A 302 -19.17 4.05 24.29
N ASP A 303 -18.32 3.50 23.43
CA ASP A 303 -17.29 4.25 22.70
C ASP A 303 -17.90 5.28 21.75
N LEU A 304 -18.97 4.91 21.01
CA LEU A 304 -19.69 5.85 20.14
C LEU A 304 -20.30 7.02 20.92
N MET A 305 -20.89 6.74 22.09
CA MET A 305 -21.45 7.77 22.95
C MET A 305 -20.36 8.68 23.52
N SER A 306 -19.26 8.12 24.01
CA SER A 306 -18.10 8.88 24.50
C SER A 306 -17.51 9.75 23.38
N LYS A 307 -17.39 9.20 22.17
CA LYS A 307 -16.92 9.95 21.00
C LYS A 307 -17.88 11.06 20.59
N ARG A 308 -19.21 10.80 20.66
CA ARG A 308 -20.22 11.83 20.38
C ARG A 308 -20.11 13.00 21.36
N LEU A 309 -19.94 12.72 22.65
CA LEU A 309 -19.69 13.71 23.70
C LEU A 309 -18.36 14.47 23.44
N GLY A 310 -17.31 13.74 23.09
CA GLY A 310 -16.00 14.31 22.75
C GLY A 310 -16.04 15.29 21.58
N ASN A 311 -16.97 15.11 20.63
CA ASN A 311 -17.15 16.03 19.50
C ASN A 311 -17.74 17.39 19.91
N ASP A 312 -18.47 17.42 21.01
CA ASP A 312 -19.05 18.64 21.57
C ASP A 312 -18.21 19.26 22.71
N GLY A 313 -17.00 18.78 22.87
CA GLY A 313 -16.01 19.34 23.80
C GLY A 313 -15.84 18.53 25.09
N TYR A 314 -16.60 17.48 25.32
CA TYR A 314 -16.47 16.65 26.52
C TYR A 314 -15.40 15.57 26.31
N THR A 315 -14.15 15.99 26.16
CA THR A 315 -13.02 15.14 25.75
C THR A 315 -12.71 14.02 26.75
N PHE A 316 -13.04 14.21 28.03
CA PHE A 316 -12.83 13.23 29.10
C PHE A 316 -14.08 12.48 29.49
N ALA A 317 -15.13 12.55 28.66
CA ALA A 317 -16.36 11.83 28.90
C ALA A 317 -16.15 10.31 28.97
N LYS A 318 -16.76 9.70 29.96
CA LYS A 318 -16.80 8.25 30.12
C LYS A 318 -18.24 7.78 30.02
N VAL A 319 -18.42 6.69 29.30
CA VAL A 319 -19.71 6.00 29.23
C VAL A 319 -19.46 4.52 29.45
N ASP A 320 -19.98 4.00 30.55
CA ASP A 320 -19.80 2.61 30.93
C ASP A 320 -21.10 1.84 30.78
N GLY A 321 -21.09 0.77 29.98
CA GLY A 321 -22.20 -0.16 29.86
C GLY A 321 -22.19 -1.21 30.98
N ILE A 322 -23.04 -1.05 31.97
CA ILE A 322 -23.09 -1.89 33.18
C ILE A 322 -24.24 -2.89 33.07
N PRO A 323 -23.94 -4.20 32.92
CA PRO A 323 -24.95 -5.24 32.88
C PRO A 323 -25.40 -5.64 34.30
N LYS A 324 -26.69 -5.69 34.54
CA LYS A 324 -27.30 -6.33 35.71
C LYS A 324 -27.92 -7.64 35.29
N ILE A 325 -27.36 -8.74 35.77
CA ILE A 325 -27.71 -10.10 35.36
C ILE A 325 -28.80 -10.67 36.25
N TYR A 326 -29.79 -11.31 35.59
CA TYR A 326 -30.86 -12.07 36.24
C TYR A 326 -30.71 -13.52 35.82
N ASP A 327 -30.17 -14.34 36.72
CA ASP A 327 -29.76 -15.71 36.38
C ASP A 327 -30.93 -16.68 36.19
N GLU A 328 -32.07 -16.42 36.92
CA GLU A 328 -33.25 -17.28 36.80
C GLU A 328 -33.99 -17.09 35.50
N GLU A 329 -34.11 -15.83 35.01
CA GLU A 329 -34.76 -15.46 33.76
C GLU A 329 -33.81 -15.53 32.56
N LYS A 330 -32.52 -15.62 32.79
CA LYS A 330 -31.46 -15.53 31.75
C LYS A 330 -31.53 -14.21 30.96
N GLU A 331 -31.76 -13.14 31.65
CA GLU A 331 -31.92 -11.79 31.12
C GLU A 331 -30.92 -10.82 31.74
N VAL A 332 -30.65 -9.72 31.01
CA VAL A 332 -29.75 -8.67 31.42
C VAL A 332 -30.42 -7.31 31.26
N ASP A 333 -30.47 -6.50 32.32
CA ASP A 333 -30.71 -5.06 32.20
C ASP A 333 -29.35 -4.39 31.91
N LEU A 334 -29.24 -3.63 30.83
CA LEU A 334 -28.07 -2.87 30.49
C LEU A 334 -28.25 -1.40 30.85
N THR A 335 -27.36 -0.85 31.66
CA THR A 335 -27.39 0.58 31.99
C THR A 335 -26.15 1.26 31.47
N PHE A 336 -26.31 2.21 30.52
CA PHE A 336 -25.22 3.08 30.09
C PHE A 336 -25.14 4.26 31.05
N PHE A 337 -24.06 4.31 31.80
CA PHE A 337 -23.82 5.36 32.77
C PHE A 337 -22.92 6.43 32.16
N VAL A 338 -23.46 7.64 32.02
CA VAL A 338 -22.79 8.76 31.32
C VAL A 338 -22.19 9.71 32.35
N GLU A 339 -20.86 9.90 32.25
CA GLU A 339 -20.09 10.89 33.00
C GLU A 339 -19.42 11.85 32.01
N PRO A 340 -20.05 12.95 31.60
CA PRO A 340 -19.50 13.84 30.56
C PRO A 340 -18.27 14.60 31.03
N GLY A 341 -18.16 14.88 32.32
CA GLY A 341 -17.13 15.77 32.85
C GLY A 341 -17.36 17.24 32.45
N LYS A 342 -16.30 18.04 32.47
CA LYS A 342 -16.35 19.44 32.02
C LYS A 342 -16.11 19.58 30.55
N ARG A 343 -16.72 20.57 29.90
CA ARG A 343 -16.45 20.93 28.53
C ARG A 343 -15.07 21.55 28.44
N THR A 344 -14.23 21.06 27.51
CA THR A 344 -12.84 21.45 27.34
C THR A 344 -12.63 22.28 26.08
N TYR A 345 -11.67 23.22 26.14
CA TYR A 345 -11.26 24.07 25.03
C TYR A 345 -9.79 23.87 24.75
N VAL A 346 -9.41 23.95 23.48
CA VAL A 346 -8.02 23.81 23.06
C VAL A 346 -7.27 25.12 23.29
N ARG A 347 -6.29 25.11 24.20
CA ARG A 347 -5.42 26.25 24.44
C ARG A 347 -4.41 26.43 23.32
N ALA A 348 -3.69 25.37 22.98
CA ALA A 348 -2.64 25.39 21.97
C ALA A 348 -2.54 24.03 21.27
N ILE A 349 -2.10 24.07 20.01
CA ILE A 349 -1.75 22.89 19.23
C ILE A 349 -0.24 22.89 19.03
N ASN A 350 0.44 21.93 19.62
CA ASN A 350 1.89 21.81 19.62
C ASN A 350 2.35 20.65 18.75
N PHE A 351 3.50 20.83 18.09
CA PHE A 351 4.14 19.79 17.30
C PHE A 351 5.54 19.51 17.84
N SER A 352 5.93 18.25 17.83
CA SER A 352 7.26 17.81 18.25
C SER A 352 7.73 16.62 17.40
N GLY A 353 9.05 16.48 17.24
CA GLY A 353 9.65 15.43 16.43
C GLY A 353 9.84 15.77 14.95
N ASN A 354 9.30 16.90 14.47
CA ASN A 354 9.46 17.41 13.11
C ASN A 354 10.79 18.19 12.97
N GLN A 355 11.89 17.46 12.76
CA GLN A 355 13.23 18.06 12.65
C GLN A 355 13.49 18.68 11.27
N SER A 356 13.04 18.02 10.21
CA SER A 356 13.18 18.48 8.82
C SER A 356 11.94 19.19 8.32
N THR A 357 10.75 18.72 8.68
CA THR A 357 9.46 19.25 8.21
C THR A 357 9.14 20.55 8.95
N LYS A 358 8.85 21.60 8.21
CA LYS A 358 8.43 22.87 8.78
C LYS A 358 7.11 22.76 9.53
N ASP A 359 6.98 23.46 10.66
CA ASP A 359 5.78 23.51 11.49
C ASP A 359 4.51 23.90 10.69
N GLU A 360 4.65 24.83 9.76
CA GLU A 360 3.59 25.26 8.84
C GLU A 360 2.96 24.10 8.06
N VAL A 361 3.76 23.08 7.71
CA VAL A 361 3.28 21.89 6.97
C VAL A 361 2.37 21.03 7.82
N LEU A 362 2.65 20.90 9.12
CA LEU A 362 1.81 20.16 10.05
C LEU A 362 0.57 20.98 10.38
N ARG A 363 0.76 22.26 10.68
CA ARG A 363 -0.30 23.17 11.15
C ARG A 363 -1.42 23.35 10.14
N ARG A 364 -1.10 23.42 8.85
CA ARG A 364 -2.10 23.54 7.77
C ARG A 364 -3.01 22.31 7.60
N GLU A 365 -2.60 21.14 8.11
CA GLU A 365 -3.41 19.92 8.10
C GLU A 365 -4.40 19.85 9.27
N MET A 366 -4.30 20.76 10.24
CA MET A 366 -5.16 20.74 11.41
C MET A 366 -6.57 21.21 11.07
N VAL A 367 -7.55 20.45 11.56
CA VAL A 367 -8.99 20.78 11.45
C VAL A 367 -9.47 21.42 12.74
N GLN A 368 -8.88 20.99 13.87
CA GLN A 368 -9.14 21.59 15.17
C GLN A 368 -8.50 22.99 15.22
N MET A 369 -9.24 23.96 15.74
CA MET A 369 -8.76 25.32 15.97
C MET A 369 -8.39 25.56 17.42
N GLU A 370 -7.34 26.34 17.66
CA GLU A 370 -7.03 26.89 18.99
C GLU A 370 -8.12 27.85 19.45
N GLY A 371 -8.42 27.86 20.74
CA GLY A 371 -9.50 28.66 21.34
C GLY A 371 -10.91 28.11 21.15
N GLY A 372 -11.09 27.10 20.28
CA GLY A 372 -12.37 26.43 20.12
C GLY A 372 -12.56 25.28 21.11
N TRP A 373 -13.79 24.80 21.28
CA TRP A 373 -14.00 23.57 22.04
C TRP A 373 -13.28 22.38 21.36
N ALA A 374 -12.75 21.52 22.16
CA ALA A 374 -12.07 20.33 21.66
C ALA A 374 -13.10 19.40 20.99
N SER A 375 -12.75 18.89 19.83
CA SER A 375 -13.54 17.89 19.12
C SER A 375 -12.66 16.69 18.78
N THR A 376 -13.00 15.53 19.31
CA THR A 376 -12.26 14.27 19.07
C THR A 376 -12.14 13.98 17.59
N ASP A 377 -13.23 14.11 16.82
CA ASP A 377 -13.20 13.88 15.38
C ASP A 377 -12.28 14.86 14.63
N LYS A 378 -12.22 16.12 15.03
CA LYS A 378 -11.33 17.12 14.41
C LYS A 378 -9.86 16.86 14.74
N ILE A 379 -9.58 16.42 15.96
CA ILE A 379 -8.23 16.05 16.41
C ILE A 379 -7.78 14.78 15.67
N ASP A 380 -8.63 13.76 15.59
CA ASP A 380 -8.37 12.53 14.86
C ASP A 380 -8.24 12.77 13.35
N ALA A 381 -9.02 13.69 12.79
CA ALA A 381 -8.89 14.10 11.39
C ALA A 381 -7.53 14.74 11.13
N GLY A 382 -7.03 15.58 12.04
CA GLY A 382 -5.68 16.14 11.98
C GLY A 382 -4.61 15.03 11.98
N LYS A 383 -4.71 14.07 12.91
CA LYS A 383 -3.83 12.89 12.95
C LYS A 383 -3.87 12.10 11.64
N SER A 384 -5.07 11.83 11.13
CA SER A 384 -5.25 11.10 9.87
C SER A 384 -4.63 11.83 8.67
N ARG A 385 -4.80 13.16 8.60
CA ARG A 385 -4.19 13.97 7.53
C ARG A 385 -2.67 13.96 7.60
N LEU A 386 -2.08 14.07 8.80
CA LEU A 386 -0.63 13.96 8.97
C LEU A 386 -0.11 12.58 8.52
N ASN A 387 -0.80 11.50 8.87
CA ASN A 387 -0.45 10.15 8.39
C ASN A 387 -0.53 10.04 6.87
N GLN A 388 -1.54 10.66 6.24
CA GLN A 388 -1.72 10.63 4.78
C GLN A 388 -0.65 11.40 4.00
N LEU A 389 0.08 12.32 4.65
CA LEU A 389 1.21 12.99 4.01
C LEU A 389 2.33 12.01 3.64
N GLY A 390 2.50 10.93 4.40
CA GLY A 390 3.56 9.94 4.21
C GLY A 390 4.95 10.46 4.58
N PHE A 391 5.02 11.52 5.41
CA PHE A 391 6.28 12.11 5.90
C PHE A 391 6.68 11.54 7.26
N PHE A 392 5.74 10.90 7.94
CA PHE A 392 5.87 10.41 9.30
C PHE A 392 5.65 8.90 9.37
N LYS A 393 6.49 8.22 10.13
CA LYS A 393 6.37 6.79 10.44
C LYS A 393 5.27 6.57 11.48
N THR A 394 5.26 7.43 12.51
CA THR A 394 4.26 7.44 13.56
C THR A 394 3.76 8.86 13.83
N VAL A 395 2.47 8.99 14.12
CA VAL A 395 1.83 10.22 14.57
C VAL A 395 1.03 9.89 15.81
N ASN A 396 1.49 10.36 16.97
CA ASN A 396 0.81 10.22 18.23
C ASN A 396 0.19 11.55 18.65
N VAL A 397 -0.99 11.47 19.25
CA VAL A 397 -1.72 12.65 19.75
C VAL A 397 -1.99 12.45 21.22
N GLU A 398 -1.65 13.44 22.01
CA GLU A 398 -1.94 13.52 23.42
C GLU A 398 -2.73 14.81 23.71
N THR A 399 -3.70 14.72 24.61
CA THR A 399 -4.55 15.84 24.98
C THR A 399 -4.47 16.08 26.50
N PRO A 400 -3.29 16.48 27.03
CA PRO A 400 -3.13 16.73 28.46
C PRO A 400 -3.95 17.94 28.89
N ALA A 401 -4.57 17.83 30.08
CA ALA A 401 -5.18 18.96 30.75
C ALA A 401 -4.11 19.98 31.15
N VAL A 402 -4.44 21.26 31.02
CA VAL A 402 -3.52 22.35 31.38
C VAL A 402 -3.50 22.51 32.92
N PRO A 403 -2.35 22.40 33.58
CA PRO A 403 -2.28 22.54 35.02
C PRO A 403 -2.86 23.87 35.52
N GLY A 404 -3.71 23.80 36.55
CA GLY A 404 -4.35 24.97 37.14
C GLY A 404 -5.60 25.50 36.41
N THR A 405 -6.08 24.79 35.42
CA THR A 405 -7.34 25.04 34.71
C THR A 405 -8.17 23.77 34.68
N ASP A 406 -9.49 23.91 34.69
CA ASP A 406 -10.41 22.78 34.73
C ASP A 406 -11.01 22.48 33.35
N ASP A 407 -10.81 23.38 32.37
CA ASP A 407 -11.51 23.39 31.09
C ASP A 407 -10.58 23.59 29.87
N LEU A 408 -9.26 23.66 30.10
CA LEU A 408 -8.28 23.81 29.02
C LEU A 408 -7.46 22.53 28.80
N ILE A 409 -7.26 22.21 27.55
CA ILE A 409 -6.33 21.15 27.11
C ILE A 409 -5.33 21.70 26.09
N ASP A 410 -4.16 21.11 26.06
CA ASP A 410 -3.24 21.23 24.93
C ASP A 410 -3.39 20.01 24.03
N VAL A 411 -3.25 20.21 22.73
CA VAL A 411 -3.21 19.11 21.76
C VAL A 411 -1.79 18.97 21.26
N ASN A 412 -1.11 17.90 21.66
CA ASN A 412 0.29 17.65 21.33
C ASN A 412 0.39 16.54 20.28
N TYR A 413 0.83 16.91 19.08
CA TYR A 413 1.15 15.96 18.02
C TYR A 413 2.64 15.63 18.07
N ASN A 414 2.98 14.41 18.48
CA ASN A 414 4.32 13.86 18.46
C ASN A 414 4.51 13.03 17.20
N VAL A 415 5.43 13.45 16.35
CA VAL A 415 5.68 12.78 15.07
C VAL A 415 7.09 12.18 15.03
N GLU A 416 7.22 11.03 14.38
CA GLU A 416 8.51 10.46 14.03
C GLU A 416 8.67 10.54 12.51
N GLU A 417 9.63 11.34 12.04
CA GLU A 417 9.85 11.52 10.61
C GLU A 417 10.41 10.26 9.95
N GLN A 418 10.00 10.02 8.72
CA GLN A 418 10.58 8.99 7.87
C GLN A 418 11.14 9.59 6.58
N LEU A 419 11.96 8.82 5.89
CA LEU A 419 12.45 9.22 4.58
C LEU A 419 11.28 9.39 3.62
N SER A 420 11.04 10.62 3.17
CA SER A 420 9.99 10.99 2.23
C SER A 420 10.45 10.95 0.77
N GLY A 421 11.71 10.59 0.54
CA GLY A 421 12.28 10.33 -0.78
C GLY A 421 12.18 8.87 -1.17
N SER A 422 11.96 8.61 -2.46
CA SER A 422 12.02 7.27 -3.01
C SER A 422 12.78 7.25 -4.33
N LEU A 423 13.54 6.19 -4.52
CA LEU A 423 14.21 5.85 -5.77
C LEU A 423 13.68 4.50 -6.22
N ASN A 424 12.92 4.51 -7.30
CA ASN A 424 12.31 3.31 -7.84
C ASN A 424 12.92 2.97 -9.19
N PHE A 425 13.38 1.74 -9.36
CA PHE A 425 13.73 1.16 -10.63
C PHE A 425 12.68 0.12 -10.97
N ASN A 426 12.17 0.18 -12.19
CA ASN A 426 11.23 -0.81 -12.69
C ASN A 426 11.76 -1.40 -14.01
N ILE A 427 11.70 -2.71 -14.06
CA ILE A 427 11.93 -3.49 -15.27
C ILE A 427 10.67 -4.31 -15.49
N GLY A 428 10.13 -4.23 -16.69
CA GLY A 428 8.90 -4.92 -17.03
C GLY A 428 8.94 -5.46 -18.45
N TYR A 429 7.92 -6.20 -18.81
CA TYR A 429 7.68 -6.67 -20.16
C TYR A 429 6.18 -6.69 -20.45
N ALA A 430 5.81 -6.22 -21.62
CA ALA A 430 4.43 -6.36 -22.12
C ALA A 430 4.47 -6.74 -23.59
N GLY A 431 3.57 -7.61 -24.03
CA GLY A 431 3.51 -8.10 -25.42
C GLY A 431 3.41 -6.97 -26.44
N SER A 432 2.66 -5.90 -26.10
CA SER A 432 2.43 -4.75 -26.98
C SER A 432 3.59 -3.75 -27.03
N SER A 433 4.40 -3.62 -25.99
CA SER A 433 5.44 -2.57 -25.88
C SER A 433 6.85 -3.11 -25.64
N GLY A 434 6.99 -4.43 -25.56
CA GLY A 434 8.28 -5.09 -25.35
C GLY A 434 8.83 -4.86 -23.94
N MET A 435 10.15 -4.80 -23.83
CA MET A 435 10.85 -4.57 -22.56
C MET A 435 10.68 -3.12 -22.10
N ILE A 436 10.29 -2.94 -20.86
CA ILE A 436 10.07 -1.64 -20.22
C ILE A 436 11.15 -1.46 -19.16
N ILE A 437 11.88 -0.35 -19.23
CA ILE A 437 12.85 0.06 -18.22
C ILE A 437 12.47 1.45 -17.74
N GLY A 438 12.38 1.62 -16.43
CA GLY A 438 12.07 2.91 -15.84
C GLY A 438 12.91 3.18 -14.59
N ALA A 439 13.11 4.44 -14.32
CA ALA A 439 13.66 4.96 -13.09
C ALA A 439 12.87 6.19 -12.66
N ASN A 440 12.50 6.25 -11.40
CA ASN A 440 11.82 7.41 -10.86
C ASN A 440 12.43 7.78 -9.51
N VAL A 441 12.89 9.02 -9.42
CA VAL A 441 13.33 9.65 -8.18
C VAL A 441 12.23 10.61 -7.75
N SER A 442 11.73 10.48 -6.53
CA SER A 442 10.73 11.40 -6.00
C SER A 442 11.07 11.80 -4.58
N GLN A 443 10.77 13.05 -4.24
CA GLN A 443 10.87 13.62 -2.91
C GLN A 443 9.55 14.29 -2.57
N ASN A 444 8.79 13.75 -1.62
CA ASN A 444 7.47 14.24 -1.28
C ASN A 444 7.46 15.42 -0.29
N ASN A 445 8.56 15.63 0.39
CA ASN A 445 8.75 16.75 1.34
C ASN A 445 10.05 17.49 1.02
N PHE A 446 10.13 18.09 -0.17
CA PHE A 446 11.34 18.75 -0.63
C PHE A 446 11.72 19.92 0.28
N LEU A 447 12.90 19.85 0.89
CA LEU A 447 13.43 20.82 1.86
C LEU A 447 12.47 21.10 3.05
N GLY A 448 11.69 20.11 3.47
CA GLY A 448 10.76 20.24 4.59
C GLY A 448 9.54 21.12 4.33
N THR A 449 9.29 21.52 3.09
CA THR A 449 8.21 22.44 2.73
C THR A 449 6.88 21.76 2.38
N GLY A 450 6.86 20.43 2.38
CA GLY A 450 5.72 19.65 1.91
C GLY A 450 5.50 19.68 0.40
N ASN A 451 6.41 20.29 -0.36
CA ASN A 451 6.38 20.30 -1.82
C ASN A 451 6.89 18.96 -2.36
N ARG A 452 6.34 18.56 -3.50
CA ARG A 452 6.76 17.34 -4.20
C ARG A 452 7.63 17.67 -5.38
N MET A 453 8.71 16.94 -5.53
CA MET A 453 9.57 16.98 -6.70
C MET A 453 9.77 15.55 -7.21
N SER A 454 9.66 15.35 -8.52
CA SER A 454 9.99 14.06 -9.11
C SER A 454 10.68 14.19 -10.46
N LEU A 455 11.56 13.22 -10.73
CA LEU A 455 12.22 13.03 -12.01
C LEU A 455 11.96 11.58 -12.45
N GLY A 456 11.27 11.43 -13.57
CA GLY A 456 10.93 10.13 -14.16
C GLY A 456 11.62 9.93 -15.49
N LEU A 457 12.12 8.73 -15.69
CA LEU A 457 12.72 8.25 -16.93
C LEU A 457 12.04 6.94 -17.29
N GLN A 458 11.59 6.80 -18.52
CA GLN A 458 11.00 5.56 -19.00
C GLN A 458 11.40 5.31 -20.44
N LYS A 459 11.68 4.04 -20.76
CA LYS A 459 11.94 3.59 -22.10
C LYS A 459 11.33 2.22 -22.34
N ASN A 460 10.63 2.08 -23.46
CA ASN A 460 10.24 0.81 -24.05
C ASN A 460 10.44 0.86 -25.56
N ASN A 461 9.96 -0.12 -26.31
CA ASN A 461 10.14 -0.16 -27.76
C ASN A 461 9.46 1.01 -28.49
N THR A 462 8.35 1.50 -27.94
CA THR A 462 7.52 2.55 -28.59
C THR A 462 7.72 3.92 -28.00
N VAL A 463 7.99 4.02 -26.68
CA VAL A 463 8.03 5.29 -25.96
C VAL A 463 9.33 5.46 -25.20
N GLN A 464 9.93 6.64 -25.35
CA GLN A 464 11.00 7.12 -24.49
C GLN A 464 10.56 8.46 -23.89
N SER A 465 10.55 8.57 -22.57
CA SER A 465 10.06 9.78 -21.89
C SER A 465 10.96 10.19 -20.74
N TYR A 466 11.12 11.49 -20.60
CA TYR A 466 11.78 12.18 -19.51
C TYR A 466 10.77 13.19 -18.93
N ASN A 467 10.54 13.13 -17.64
CA ASN A 467 9.56 13.98 -16.99
C ASN A 467 10.12 14.56 -15.70
N PHE A 468 10.10 15.86 -15.56
CA PHE A 468 10.40 16.56 -14.31
C PHE A 468 9.15 17.26 -13.82
N SER A 469 8.74 17.02 -12.59
CA SER A 469 7.61 17.68 -11.97
C SER A 469 7.95 18.27 -10.62
N TYR A 470 7.38 19.45 -10.34
CA TYR A 470 7.41 20.11 -9.05
C TYR A 470 6.01 20.56 -8.70
N THR A 471 5.51 20.22 -7.53
CA THR A 471 4.15 20.56 -7.08
C THR A 471 4.18 21.12 -5.67
N ASN A 472 3.62 22.31 -5.51
CA ASN A 472 3.24 22.87 -4.22
C ASN A 472 1.76 22.57 -3.97
N PRO A 473 1.40 21.68 -3.02
CA PRO A 473 0.02 21.30 -2.74
C PRO A 473 -0.80 22.42 -2.07
N TYR A 474 -0.14 23.38 -1.43
CA TYR A 474 -0.74 24.51 -0.75
C TYR A 474 -0.10 25.82 -1.23
N TYR A 475 -0.33 26.15 -2.51
CA TYR A 475 0.10 27.44 -3.06
C TYR A 475 -0.65 28.61 -2.42
N THR A 476 -1.92 28.39 -2.09
CA THR A 476 -2.74 29.29 -1.26
C THR A 476 -3.17 28.58 0.03
N ILE A 477 -3.60 29.36 1.03
CA ILE A 477 -4.08 28.84 2.33
C ILE A 477 -5.32 27.94 2.16
N ASP A 478 -6.14 28.21 1.16
CA ASP A 478 -7.36 27.44 0.86
C ASP A 478 -7.08 26.09 0.16
N GLY A 479 -5.80 25.72 0.02
CA GLY A 479 -5.41 24.41 -0.54
C GLY A 479 -5.40 24.36 -2.05
N VAL A 480 -5.35 25.51 -2.76
CA VAL A 480 -5.04 25.53 -4.19
C VAL A 480 -3.62 25.00 -4.40
N SER A 481 -3.47 23.95 -5.18
CA SER A 481 -2.16 23.44 -5.56
C SER A 481 -1.66 24.11 -6.83
N ARG A 482 -0.33 24.25 -6.95
CA ARG A 482 0.33 24.69 -8.17
C ARG A 482 1.44 23.69 -8.53
N GLY A 483 1.36 23.17 -9.76
CA GLY A 483 2.35 22.24 -10.31
C GLY A 483 3.02 22.82 -11.55
N PHE A 484 4.28 22.45 -11.73
CA PHE A 484 5.05 22.65 -12.96
C PHE A 484 5.52 21.30 -13.45
N ASN A 485 5.42 21.07 -14.74
CA ASN A 485 5.87 19.85 -15.38
C ASN A 485 6.65 20.21 -16.65
N LEU A 486 7.87 19.65 -16.77
CA LEU A 486 8.68 19.71 -17.96
C LEU A 486 8.83 18.29 -18.50
N PHE A 487 8.61 18.12 -19.78
CA PHE A 487 8.71 16.79 -20.38
C PHE A 487 9.37 16.80 -21.74
N TYR A 488 9.99 15.69 -22.05
CA TYR A 488 10.37 15.29 -23.39
C TYR A 488 9.88 13.87 -23.62
N ARG A 489 9.17 13.63 -24.71
CA ARG A 489 8.61 12.34 -25.07
C ARG A 489 8.81 12.06 -26.54
N LYS A 490 9.54 10.99 -26.83
CA LYS A 490 9.65 10.39 -28.13
C LYS A 490 8.66 9.22 -28.20
N THR A 491 7.79 9.19 -29.22
CA THR A 491 6.90 8.06 -29.49
C THR A 491 7.19 7.56 -30.91
N ASP A 492 7.57 6.30 -31.02
CA ASP A 492 7.97 5.65 -32.28
C ASP A 492 6.98 4.53 -32.57
N PHE A 493 6.10 4.75 -33.52
CA PHE A 493 5.10 3.77 -33.93
C PHE A 493 5.60 2.79 -35.00
N SER A 494 6.81 2.99 -35.58
CA SER A 494 7.40 2.08 -36.56
C SER A 494 7.54 0.65 -36.03
N GLN A 495 7.70 0.50 -34.71
CA GLN A 495 7.83 -0.81 -34.07
C GLN A 495 6.48 -1.55 -33.91
N LEU A 496 5.37 -0.85 -34.14
CA LEU A 496 4.01 -1.39 -34.02
C LEU A 496 3.46 -1.64 -35.43
N ASN A 497 3.38 -2.91 -35.84
CA ASN A 497 2.74 -3.27 -37.09
C ASN A 497 1.23 -2.98 -37.19
N THR A 498 0.65 -2.46 -36.11
CA THR A 498 -0.81 -2.17 -36.00
C THR A 498 -1.15 -0.72 -36.30
N VAL A 499 -0.18 0.19 -36.16
CA VAL A 499 -0.34 1.65 -36.32
C VAL A 499 0.53 2.11 -37.49
N SER A 500 0.18 3.25 -38.10
CA SER A 500 0.94 3.87 -39.16
C SER A 500 2.36 4.18 -38.74
N ASP A 501 3.31 4.08 -39.69
CA ASP A 501 4.76 4.20 -39.47
C ASP A 501 5.17 5.67 -39.38
N TYR A 502 5.12 6.25 -38.19
CA TYR A 502 5.66 7.58 -37.93
C TYR A 502 6.21 7.69 -36.53
N GLN A 503 7.00 8.70 -36.27
CA GLN A 503 7.56 9.04 -34.97
C GLN A 503 7.19 10.49 -34.61
N THR A 504 6.95 10.75 -33.33
CA THR A 504 6.81 12.11 -32.80
C THR A 504 7.78 12.35 -31.67
N ASN A 505 8.43 13.53 -31.69
CA ASN A 505 9.21 14.04 -30.58
C ASN A 505 8.50 15.25 -29.99
N ALA A 506 7.91 15.10 -28.82
CA ALA A 506 7.21 16.17 -28.12
C ALA A 506 8.03 16.65 -26.91
N LYS A 507 8.23 17.95 -26.82
CA LYS A 507 8.87 18.60 -25.66
C LYS A 507 7.97 19.76 -25.20
N GLY A 508 7.86 19.92 -23.87
CA GLY A 508 6.93 20.96 -23.42
C GLY A 508 7.02 21.25 -21.95
N ALA A 509 6.24 22.25 -21.55
CA ALA A 509 6.08 22.71 -20.19
C ALA A 509 4.61 22.94 -19.88
N ASN A 510 4.15 22.44 -18.73
CA ASN A 510 2.79 22.64 -18.26
C ASN A 510 2.80 23.25 -16.87
N MET A 511 1.86 24.17 -16.63
CA MET A 511 1.57 24.71 -15.30
C MET A 511 0.13 24.35 -14.95
N THR A 512 -0.07 23.73 -13.79
CA THR A 512 -1.39 23.25 -13.36
C THR A 512 -1.75 23.86 -12.03
N PHE A 513 -2.97 24.38 -11.92
CA PHE A 513 -3.62 24.79 -10.68
C PHE A 513 -4.72 23.80 -10.33
N GLY A 514 -4.74 23.30 -9.11
CA GLY A 514 -5.74 22.34 -8.66
C GLY A 514 -6.43 22.83 -7.41
N TYR A 515 -7.76 22.83 -7.41
CA TYR A 515 -8.60 23.21 -6.28
C TYR A 515 -9.39 22.01 -5.75
N PRO A 516 -9.24 21.65 -4.46
CA PRO A 516 -10.06 20.61 -3.84
C PRO A 516 -11.43 21.18 -3.49
N ILE A 517 -12.48 20.81 -4.23
CA ILE A 517 -13.86 21.20 -3.91
C ILE A 517 -14.32 20.49 -2.63
N SER A 518 -13.92 19.23 -2.47
CA SER A 518 -14.17 18.42 -1.28
C SER A 518 -13.09 17.34 -1.15
N HIS A 519 -13.16 16.53 -0.08
CA HIS A 519 -12.25 15.38 0.09
C HIS A 519 -12.31 14.37 -1.07
N ARG A 520 -13.43 14.33 -1.81
CA ARG A 520 -13.69 13.40 -2.90
C ARG A 520 -13.62 14.06 -4.28
N GLN A 521 -13.59 15.39 -4.36
CA GLN A 521 -13.69 16.13 -5.63
C GLN A 521 -12.57 17.12 -5.79
N ARG A 522 -11.99 17.13 -6.98
CA ARG A 522 -10.95 18.08 -7.36
C ARG A 522 -11.19 18.61 -8.78
N VAL A 523 -11.04 19.90 -8.95
CA VAL A 523 -10.95 20.55 -10.27
C VAL A 523 -9.51 21.01 -10.46
N SER A 524 -9.00 20.88 -11.67
CA SER A 524 -7.70 21.42 -12.03
C SER A 524 -7.75 22.08 -13.40
N MET A 525 -7.06 23.21 -13.51
CA MET A 525 -6.85 23.96 -14.74
C MET A 525 -5.37 23.93 -15.09
N SER A 526 -5.05 23.66 -16.33
CA SER A 526 -3.68 23.64 -16.83
C SER A 526 -3.50 24.56 -18.03
N VAL A 527 -2.32 25.17 -18.08
CA VAL A 527 -1.84 25.93 -19.24
C VAL A 527 -0.55 25.25 -19.68
N GLY A 528 -0.45 24.92 -20.95
CA GLY A 528 0.67 24.16 -21.50
C GLY A 528 1.22 24.77 -22.78
N TYR A 529 2.51 24.55 -22.99
CA TYR A 529 3.18 24.71 -24.26
C TYR A 529 3.83 23.38 -24.64
N THR A 530 3.63 22.97 -25.88
CA THR A 530 4.21 21.75 -26.45
C THR A 530 4.69 22.04 -27.86
N ASN A 531 5.95 21.72 -28.13
CA ASN A 531 6.47 21.63 -29.48
C ASN A 531 6.54 20.15 -29.87
N THR A 532 5.90 19.81 -30.99
CA THR A 532 5.85 18.44 -31.53
C THR A 532 6.50 18.42 -32.89
N GLU A 533 7.55 17.63 -33.03
CA GLU A 533 8.25 17.39 -34.29
C GLU A 533 7.92 15.96 -34.77
N MET A 534 7.57 15.82 -36.05
CA MET A 534 7.10 14.58 -36.64
C MET A 534 8.09 14.07 -37.67
N PHE A 535 8.27 12.75 -37.70
CA PHE A 535 9.10 12.07 -38.70
C PHE A 535 8.29 10.95 -39.35
N LEU A 536 8.13 11.00 -40.62
CA LEU A 536 7.44 9.96 -41.38
C LEU A 536 8.36 8.77 -41.65
N GLY A 537 7.82 7.57 -41.58
CA GLY A 537 8.48 6.34 -41.97
C GLY A 537 8.37 6.11 -43.50
N THR A 538 8.69 4.91 -43.92
CA THR A 538 8.70 4.54 -45.35
C THR A 538 7.34 4.06 -45.84
N THR A 539 6.41 3.73 -44.91
CA THR A 539 5.10 3.14 -45.21
C THR A 539 4.03 3.90 -44.45
N VAL A 540 3.67 5.05 -45.01
CA VAL A 540 2.75 5.99 -44.38
C VAL A 540 1.49 6.11 -45.22
N PRO A 541 0.28 6.06 -44.65
CA PRO A 541 -0.96 6.33 -45.36
C PRO A 541 -0.99 7.73 -45.99
N ALA A 542 -1.61 7.84 -47.15
CA ALA A 542 -1.73 9.10 -47.88
C ALA A 542 -2.27 10.25 -47.02
N GLU A 543 -3.21 9.97 -46.11
CA GLU A 543 -3.76 10.95 -45.19
C GLU A 543 -2.71 11.62 -44.29
N ILE A 544 -1.68 10.89 -43.92
CA ILE A 544 -0.59 11.40 -43.08
C ILE A 544 0.39 12.21 -43.94
N GLU A 545 0.71 11.72 -45.16
CA GLU A 545 1.57 12.44 -46.07
C GLU A 545 0.97 13.80 -46.49
N ASP A 546 -0.33 13.84 -46.80
CA ASP A 546 -1.01 15.05 -47.16
C ASP A 546 -1.13 16.01 -45.99
N PHE A 547 -1.36 15.49 -44.76
CA PHE A 547 -1.39 16.31 -43.56
C PHE A 547 -0.02 16.99 -43.35
N VAL A 548 1.08 16.26 -43.46
CA VAL A 548 2.43 16.82 -43.28
C VAL A 548 2.79 17.75 -44.44
N ALA A 549 2.34 17.47 -45.66
CA ALA A 549 2.56 18.32 -46.81
C ALA A 549 1.82 19.66 -46.69
N SER A 550 0.61 19.67 -46.09
CA SER A 550 -0.20 20.89 -45.93
C SER A 550 0.14 21.69 -44.67
N GLU A 551 0.33 21.02 -43.54
CA GLU A 551 0.48 21.65 -42.21
C GLU A 551 1.96 21.73 -41.75
N GLY A 552 2.86 20.93 -42.37
CA GLY A 552 4.26 20.79 -41.95
C GLY A 552 4.48 19.65 -40.97
N ASP A 553 5.71 19.56 -40.45
CA ASP A 553 6.19 18.49 -39.61
C ASP A 553 6.57 18.93 -38.18
N ASN A 554 6.47 20.22 -37.87
CA ASN A 554 6.84 20.80 -36.60
C ASN A 554 5.75 21.79 -36.14
N PHE A 555 5.16 21.52 -34.96
CA PHE A 555 3.98 22.23 -34.46
C PHE A 555 4.22 22.79 -33.07
N ASP A 556 3.99 24.07 -32.91
CA ASP A 556 3.94 24.76 -31.65
C ASP A 556 2.47 24.88 -31.16
N GLU A 557 2.19 24.29 -29.98
CA GLU A 557 0.86 24.23 -29.42
C GLU A 557 0.81 24.91 -28.07
N TYR A 558 -0.11 25.81 -27.88
CA TYR A 558 -0.49 26.39 -26.60
C TYR A 558 -1.84 25.80 -26.20
N THR A 559 -1.91 25.16 -25.04
CA THR A 559 -3.11 24.44 -24.62
C THR A 559 -3.68 24.94 -23.30
N LEU A 560 -4.99 24.95 -23.19
CA LEU A 560 -5.75 25.15 -21.97
C LEU A 560 -6.49 23.85 -21.64
N GLY A 561 -6.27 23.31 -20.44
CA GLY A 561 -6.91 22.10 -19.96
C GLY A 561 -7.77 22.37 -18.72
N LEU A 562 -8.93 21.71 -18.65
CA LEU A 562 -9.81 21.68 -17.49
C LEU A 562 -10.09 20.22 -17.16
N ASN A 563 -9.83 19.81 -15.91
CA ASN A 563 -10.08 18.45 -15.45
C ASN A 563 -10.90 18.50 -14.16
N TRP A 564 -11.93 17.64 -14.09
CA TRP A 564 -12.67 17.35 -12.87
C TRP A 564 -12.54 15.88 -12.52
N ARG A 565 -12.27 15.59 -11.26
CA ARG A 565 -12.21 14.23 -10.73
C ARG A 565 -13.06 14.11 -9.48
N TYR A 566 -13.89 13.08 -9.45
CA TYR A 566 -14.57 12.57 -8.27
C TYR A 566 -14.02 11.19 -7.96
N ASN A 567 -13.69 10.90 -6.69
CA ASN A 567 -13.20 9.60 -6.26
C ASN A 567 -13.75 9.25 -4.87
N ASN A 568 -14.49 8.16 -4.81
CA ASN A 568 -15.06 7.59 -3.58
C ASN A 568 -14.72 6.10 -3.44
N LEU A 569 -13.62 5.64 -4.03
CA LEU A 569 -13.18 4.27 -3.93
C LEU A 569 -12.74 3.93 -2.50
N ASN A 570 -13.09 2.74 -2.03
CA ASN A 570 -12.77 2.28 -0.68
C ASN A 570 -11.27 2.03 -0.45
N ARG A 571 -10.50 1.78 -1.50
CA ARG A 571 -9.04 1.57 -1.46
C ARG A 571 -8.39 1.91 -2.80
N GLY A 572 -7.10 2.25 -2.77
CA GLY A 572 -6.36 2.66 -3.97
C GLY A 572 -5.97 1.50 -4.87
N LEU A 573 -5.58 0.37 -4.28
CA LEU A 573 -5.23 -0.85 -4.99
C LEU A 573 -6.37 -1.86 -4.86
N PHE A 574 -6.77 -2.47 -5.98
CA PHE A 574 -7.85 -3.45 -6.05
C PHE A 574 -9.16 -3.00 -5.35
N PRO A 575 -9.77 -1.87 -5.77
CA PRO A 575 -11.03 -1.40 -5.21
C PRO A 575 -12.12 -2.47 -5.32
N THR A 576 -12.98 -2.54 -4.31
CA THR A 576 -14.14 -3.43 -4.28
C THR A 576 -15.46 -2.71 -4.11
N ALA A 577 -15.42 -1.42 -3.77
CA ALA A 577 -16.62 -0.61 -3.62
C ALA A 577 -16.32 0.86 -3.95
N GLY A 578 -17.34 1.57 -4.38
CA GLY A 578 -17.27 3.00 -4.66
C GLY A 578 -17.20 3.34 -6.15
N THR A 579 -17.00 4.62 -6.44
CA THR A 579 -17.03 5.14 -7.80
C THR A 579 -15.90 6.13 -8.04
N GLU A 580 -15.41 6.18 -9.27
CA GLU A 580 -14.51 7.20 -9.76
C GLU A 580 -15.03 7.78 -11.06
N HIS A 581 -15.02 9.12 -11.21
CA HIS A 581 -15.34 9.82 -12.44
C HIS A 581 -14.21 10.80 -12.76
N LYS A 582 -13.86 10.89 -14.03
CA LYS A 582 -12.93 11.88 -14.58
C LYS A 582 -13.54 12.50 -15.82
N VAL A 583 -13.56 13.81 -15.86
CA VAL A 583 -13.91 14.60 -17.05
C VAL A 583 -12.70 15.44 -17.41
N SER A 584 -12.31 15.43 -18.64
CA SER A 584 -11.23 16.25 -19.18
C SER A 584 -11.70 17.04 -20.39
N ALA A 585 -11.29 18.29 -20.47
CA ALA A 585 -11.48 19.14 -21.63
C ALA A 585 -10.16 19.84 -21.93
N ASN A 586 -9.67 19.71 -23.15
CA ASN A 586 -8.44 20.35 -23.60
C ASN A 586 -8.74 21.08 -24.89
N ILE A 587 -8.24 22.30 -25.01
CA ILE A 587 -8.38 23.13 -26.19
C ILE A 587 -7.05 23.81 -26.50
N SER A 588 -6.65 23.81 -27.77
CA SER A 588 -5.57 24.67 -28.24
C SER A 588 -6.08 26.11 -28.34
N VAL A 589 -5.21 27.05 -27.95
CA VAL A 589 -5.58 28.50 -27.95
C VAL A 589 -4.94 29.23 -29.14
N PRO A 590 -5.43 30.41 -29.51
CA PRO A 590 -4.87 31.21 -30.62
C PRO A 590 -3.37 31.44 -30.47
N GLY A 591 -2.63 31.25 -31.56
CA GLY A 591 -1.18 31.26 -31.63
C GLY A 591 -0.57 29.84 -31.70
N SER A 592 -1.40 28.81 -31.60
CA SER A 592 -1.02 27.45 -31.91
C SER A 592 -1.04 27.20 -33.40
N ASP A 593 -0.12 26.39 -33.91
CA ASP A 593 -0.10 25.98 -35.34
C ASP A 593 -1.30 25.08 -35.67
N LEU A 594 -1.75 24.30 -34.70
CA LEU A 594 -2.92 23.42 -34.83
C LEU A 594 -4.02 23.84 -33.84
N THR A 595 -5.24 23.97 -34.33
CA THR A 595 -6.39 24.38 -33.53
C THR A 595 -7.41 23.25 -33.42
N TYR A 596 -7.52 22.70 -32.23
CA TYR A 596 -8.43 21.59 -31.92
C TYR A 596 -8.89 21.59 -30.46
N TYR A 597 -9.95 20.82 -30.20
CA TYR A 597 -10.37 20.53 -28.83
C TYR A 597 -10.58 19.02 -28.64
N LYS A 598 -10.41 18.57 -27.38
CA LYS A 598 -10.67 17.18 -26.97
C LYS A 598 -11.43 17.15 -25.67
N LEU A 599 -12.49 16.35 -25.63
CA LEU A 599 -13.27 16.03 -24.45
C LEU A 599 -13.09 14.56 -24.11
N GLY A 600 -12.96 14.24 -22.83
CA GLY A 600 -12.86 12.87 -22.36
C GLY A 600 -13.66 12.65 -21.09
N TYR A 601 -14.29 11.50 -20.97
CA TYR A 601 -14.99 11.05 -19.79
C TYR A 601 -14.59 9.62 -19.47
N THR A 602 -14.16 9.37 -18.24
CA THR A 602 -13.88 8.03 -17.75
C THR A 602 -14.65 7.78 -16.46
N SER A 603 -15.28 6.64 -16.33
CA SER A 603 -15.95 6.23 -15.10
C SER A 603 -15.58 4.80 -14.71
N ASN A 604 -15.49 4.55 -13.40
CA ASN A 604 -15.35 3.23 -12.80
C ASN A 604 -16.36 3.10 -11.66
N TYR A 605 -17.20 2.09 -11.71
CA TYR A 605 -18.16 1.74 -10.66
C TYR A 605 -17.80 0.36 -10.11
N TYR A 606 -17.71 0.22 -8.78
CA TYR A 606 -17.49 -1.03 -8.09
C TYR A 606 -18.65 -1.33 -7.17
N PHE A 607 -19.37 -2.42 -7.47
CA PHE A 607 -20.55 -2.87 -6.74
C PHE A 607 -20.25 -4.20 -6.06
N PRO A 608 -20.10 -4.27 -4.73
CA PRO A 608 -20.04 -5.53 -4.02
C PRO A 608 -21.41 -6.21 -4.10
N ILE A 609 -21.47 -7.42 -4.64
CA ILE A 609 -22.71 -8.19 -4.80
C ILE A 609 -22.86 -9.33 -3.80
N ALA A 610 -21.73 -9.82 -3.27
CA ALA A 610 -21.65 -10.79 -2.20
C ALA A 610 -20.29 -10.62 -1.49
N ASP A 611 -20.05 -11.37 -0.43
CA ASP A 611 -18.75 -11.40 0.22
C ASP A 611 -17.68 -11.76 -0.82
N GLU A 612 -16.72 -10.82 -1.00
CA GLU A 612 -15.58 -10.91 -1.92
C GLU A 612 -15.92 -10.94 -3.44
N TRP A 613 -17.19 -10.88 -3.82
CA TRP A 613 -17.62 -10.75 -5.21
C TRP A 613 -17.95 -9.31 -5.54
N THR A 614 -17.33 -8.77 -6.57
CA THR A 614 -17.53 -7.37 -6.98
C THR A 614 -17.77 -7.30 -8.48
N VAL A 615 -18.76 -6.54 -8.89
CA VAL A 615 -18.94 -6.16 -10.30
C VAL A 615 -18.30 -4.80 -10.51
N ARG A 616 -17.45 -4.71 -11.52
CA ARG A 616 -16.89 -3.42 -12.01
C ARG A 616 -17.50 -3.09 -13.37
N LEU A 617 -17.98 -1.86 -13.49
CA LEU A 617 -18.35 -1.27 -14.78
C LEU A 617 -17.37 -0.12 -15.06
N ARG A 618 -16.60 -0.24 -16.14
CA ARG A 618 -15.75 0.84 -16.69
C ARG A 618 -16.39 1.38 -17.94
N THR A 619 -16.36 2.71 -18.10
CA THR A 619 -16.78 3.38 -19.35
C THR A 619 -15.75 4.44 -19.69
N GLU A 620 -15.39 4.55 -20.96
CA GLU A 620 -14.54 5.60 -21.49
C GLU A 620 -15.16 6.16 -22.78
N LEU A 621 -15.37 7.47 -22.79
CA LEU A 621 -15.93 8.20 -23.92
C LEU A 621 -14.99 9.35 -24.28
N GLY A 622 -14.83 9.59 -25.57
CA GLY A 622 -13.99 10.65 -26.08
C GLY A 622 -14.58 11.29 -27.32
N TYR A 623 -14.41 12.58 -27.43
CA TYR A 623 -14.72 13.34 -28.66
C TYR A 623 -13.71 14.47 -28.85
N GLY A 624 -13.24 14.65 -30.06
CA GLY A 624 -12.36 15.75 -30.40
C GLY A 624 -12.53 16.16 -31.83
N ASP A 625 -12.29 17.45 -32.11
CA ASP A 625 -12.41 17.97 -33.48
C ASP A 625 -11.51 19.19 -33.66
N GLY A 626 -11.26 19.56 -34.90
CA GLY A 626 -10.60 20.80 -35.26
C GLY A 626 -11.56 22.00 -35.20
N PHE A 627 -11.03 23.21 -35.20
CA PHE A 627 -11.80 24.43 -35.35
C PHE A 627 -10.97 25.51 -36.05
N GLY A 628 -11.66 26.56 -36.58
CA GLY A 628 -11.00 27.62 -37.34
C GLY A 628 -10.55 27.10 -38.72
N ASP A 629 -9.26 27.23 -39.00
CA ASP A 629 -8.69 26.76 -40.27
C ASP A 629 -8.47 25.26 -40.28
N GLN A 630 -8.35 24.67 -39.11
CA GLN A 630 -8.19 23.22 -38.91
C GLN A 630 -9.57 22.54 -38.95
N LYS A 631 -9.84 21.76 -39.98
CA LYS A 631 -11.17 21.14 -40.17
C LYS A 631 -11.34 19.83 -39.36
N ARG A 632 -10.26 19.19 -38.92
CA ARG A 632 -10.28 17.88 -38.29
C ARG A 632 -9.31 17.83 -37.12
N LEU A 633 -9.56 16.94 -36.20
CA LEU A 633 -8.58 16.60 -35.18
C LEU A 633 -7.30 16.07 -35.85
N PRO A 634 -6.10 16.63 -35.55
CA PRO A 634 -4.84 16.08 -36.06
C PRO A 634 -4.72 14.58 -35.75
N PHE A 635 -4.37 13.76 -36.76
CA PHE A 635 -4.40 12.29 -36.64
C PHE A 635 -3.57 11.73 -35.47
N PHE A 636 -2.47 12.37 -35.12
CA PHE A 636 -1.64 11.97 -33.96
C PHE A 636 -2.26 12.34 -32.59
N LYS A 637 -3.36 13.09 -32.58
CA LYS A 637 -4.20 13.38 -31.43
C LYS A 637 -5.43 12.49 -31.35
N ASN A 638 -5.70 11.65 -32.35
CA ASN A 638 -6.83 10.72 -32.41
C ASN A 638 -6.85 9.82 -31.18
N PHE A 639 -8.06 9.39 -30.80
CA PHE A 639 -8.24 8.31 -29.84
C PHE A 639 -7.88 6.98 -30.49
N ARG A 640 -7.45 6.04 -29.67
CA ARG A 640 -7.08 4.69 -30.10
C ARG A 640 -7.73 3.69 -29.19
N ALA A 641 -8.13 2.52 -29.72
CA ALA A 641 -8.76 1.45 -29.01
C ALA A 641 -8.11 0.08 -29.34
N GLY A 642 -8.35 -0.89 -28.47
CA GLY A 642 -7.82 -2.25 -28.53
C GLY A 642 -6.63 -2.50 -27.59
N GLY A 643 -6.53 -3.71 -27.08
CA GLY A 643 -5.50 -4.19 -26.15
C GLY A 643 -5.92 -4.09 -24.68
N VAL A 644 -4.99 -4.46 -23.81
CA VAL A 644 -5.19 -4.43 -22.37
C VAL A 644 -5.51 -3.01 -21.90
N GLY A 645 -6.55 -2.88 -21.07
CA GLY A 645 -7.02 -1.58 -20.59
C GLY A 645 -8.02 -0.89 -21.52
N SER A 646 -8.28 -1.45 -22.72
CA SER A 646 -9.27 -1.01 -23.70
C SER A 646 -10.21 -2.18 -24.04
N VAL A 647 -10.22 -2.67 -25.25
CA VAL A 647 -10.97 -3.87 -25.68
C VAL A 647 -9.98 -5.03 -25.82
N ARG A 648 -9.91 -5.89 -24.80
CA ARG A 648 -9.01 -7.06 -24.77
C ARG A 648 -9.38 -8.07 -25.86
N GLY A 649 -8.42 -8.84 -26.35
CA GLY A 649 -8.61 -9.77 -27.47
C GLY A 649 -8.30 -9.19 -28.83
N TYR A 650 -8.15 -7.87 -28.91
CA TYR A 650 -7.63 -7.16 -30.08
C TYR A 650 -6.27 -6.56 -29.75
N ARG A 651 -5.36 -6.52 -30.73
CA ARG A 651 -4.04 -5.93 -30.49
C ARG A 651 -4.12 -4.46 -30.09
N SER A 652 -3.17 -4.04 -29.31
CA SER A 652 -3.11 -2.67 -28.81
C SER A 652 -3.14 -1.65 -29.95
N ASN A 653 -4.01 -0.63 -29.83
CA ASN A 653 -4.20 0.45 -30.78
C ASN A 653 -4.56 0.01 -32.23
N SER A 654 -5.21 -1.13 -32.40
CA SER A 654 -5.50 -1.69 -33.73
C SER A 654 -6.92 -1.45 -34.20
N LEU A 655 -7.82 -1.00 -33.32
CA LEU A 655 -9.22 -0.76 -33.66
C LEU A 655 -9.48 0.61 -34.23
N GLY A 656 -10.55 0.75 -34.96
CA GLY A 656 -11.05 2.00 -35.54
C GLY A 656 -10.68 2.19 -37.02
N PRO A 657 -10.91 3.40 -37.54
CA PRO A 657 -10.61 3.77 -38.92
C PRO A 657 -9.15 3.49 -39.27
N LYS A 658 -8.91 3.00 -40.46
CA LYS A 658 -7.59 2.69 -40.97
C LYS A 658 -7.26 3.58 -42.15
N GLY A 659 -6.01 3.95 -42.27
CA GLY A 659 -5.51 4.73 -43.40
C GLY A 659 -5.43 3.92 -44.69
N LEU A 660 -5.50 4.61 -45.77
CA LEU A 660 -5.28 4.03 -47.11
C LEU A 660 -3.81 3.62 -47.28
N PRO A 661 -3.51 2.30 -47.46
CA PRO A 661 -2.16 1.86 -47.76
C PRO A 661 -1.71 2.38 -49.10
N ASP A 662 -0.40 2.36 -49.35
CA ASP A 662 0.17 2.58 -50.72
C ASP A 662 -0.53 1.68 -51.74
N TYR A 663 -0.87 2.26 -52.87
CA TYR A 663 -1.59 1.57 -53.89
C TYR A 663 -0.95 1.84 -55.29
N SER A 664 -1.19 0.90 -56.19
CA SER A 664 -0.92 1.11 -57.62
C SER A 664 -2.22 0.91 -58.38
N VAL A 665 -2.41 1.73 -59.38
CA VAL A 665 -3.60 1.62 -60.26
C VAL A 665 -3.37 0.53 -61.29
N VAL A 666 -4.25 -0.47 -61.34
CA VAL A 666 -4.17 -1.64 -62.19
C VAL A 666 -5.42 -1.78 -63.07
N ASN A 667 -5.27 -2.32 -64.26
CA ASN A 667 -6.37 -2.62 -65.17
C ASN A 667 -7.17 -3.82 -64.66
N VAL A 668 -8.51 -3.68 -64.61
CA VAL A 668 -9.41 -4.72 -64.13
C VAL A 668 -9.91 -5.58 -65.28
N VAL A 669 -9.94 -6.88 -65.13
CA VAL A 669 -10.45 -7.81 -66.12
C VAL A 669 -11.97 -8.04 -65.98
N GLU A 670 -12.66 -8.32 -67.06
CA GLU A 670 -14.00 -8.84 -67.03
C GLU A 670 -14.00 -10.24 -66.34
N THR A 671 -15.09 -10.49 -65.51
CA THR A 671 -15.28 -11.75 -64.82
C THR A 671 -16.58 -12.39 -65.21
N ASP A 672 -16.67 -13.72 -65.18
CA ASP A 672 -17.92 -14.48 -65.38
C ASP A 672 -18.79 -14.39 -64.08
N ALA A 673 -19.95 -15.01 -64.11
CA ALA A 673 -20.88 -15.01 -62.97
C ALA A 673 -20.31 -15.74 -61.71
N ASN A 674 -19.22 -16.46 -61.85
CA ASN A 674 -18.50 -17.16 -60.76
C ASN A 674 -17.27 -16.40 -60.28
N GLY A 675 -16.98 -15.24 -60.85
CA GLY A 675 -15.81 -14.43 -60.49
C GLY A 675 -14.51 -14.86 -61.23
N ASN A 676 -14.55 -15.77 -62.21
CA ASN A 676 -13.36 -16.13 -62.95
C ASN A 676 -13.07 -15.13 -64.06
N PRO A 677 -11.80 -14.83 -64.35
CA PRO A 677 -11.41 -13.89 -65.36
C PRO A 677 -11.78 -14.39 -66.77
N GLN A 678 -12.28 -13.50 -67.60
CA GLN A 678 -12.55 -13.78 -68.99
C GLN A 678 -11.29 -13.52 -69.82
N TYR A 679 -11.09 -14.39 -70.81
CA TYR A 679 -9.96 -14.34 -71.78
C TYR A 679 -10.49 -14.33 -73.22
N GLU A 680 -9.77 -13.62 -74.08
CA GLU A 680 -10.05 -13.66 -75.47
C GLU A 680 -9.96 -15.11 -76.03
N THR A 681 -10.88 -15.47 -76.89
CA THR A 681 -10.92 -16.81 -77.49
C THR A 681 -10.72 -16.80 -78.99
N ASP A 682 -10.14 -17.90 -79.50
CA ASP A 682 -10.02 -18.13 -80.95
C ASP A 682 -11.38 -18.53 -81.54
N ASN A 683 -11.39 -18.73 -82.88
CA ASN A 683 -12.58 -19.14 -83.60
C ASN A 683 -13.18 -20.49 -83.14
N LEU A 684 -12.45 -21.26 -82.37
CA LEU A 684 -12.84 -22.57 -81.79
C LEU A 684 -13.18 -22.46 -80.30
N GLY A 685 -13.22 -21.22 -79.75
CA GLY A 685 -13.58 -20.98 -78.37
C GLY A 685 -12.48 -21.29 -77.32
N ARG A 686 -11.21 -21.46 -77.77
CA ARG A 686 -10.09 -21.71 -76.87
C ARG A 686 -9.39 -20.40 -76.48
N PRO A 687 -8.95 -20.20 -75.18
CA PRO A 687 -8.24 -18.99 -74.75
C PRO A 687 -7.00 -18.74 -75.62
N ILE A 688 -6.77 -17.54 -76.03
CA ILE A 688 -5.61 -17.12 -76.82
C ILE A 688 -4.42 -16.93 -75.86
N VAL A 689 -3.33 -17.68 -76.12
CA VAL A 689 -2.06 -17.57 -75.42
C VAL A 689 -1.27 -16.41 -76.04
N ASP A 690 -0.83 -15.49 -75.21
CA ASP A 690 -0.02 -14.36 -75.62
C ASP A 690 1.15 -14.21 -74.63
N ASN A 691 2.37 -14.44 -75.08
CA ASN A 691 3.58 -14.37 -74.21
C ASN A 691 3.80 -12.97 -73.62
N SER A 692 3.17 -11.93 -74.16
CA SER A 692 3.20 -10.60 -73.69
C SER A 692 2.14 -10.35 -72.60
N ALA A 693 1.14 -11.26 -72.43
CA ALA A 693 0.14 -11.13 -71.41
C ALA A 693 0.72 -11.28 -69.99
N PRO A 694 0.18 -10.56 -69.00
CA PRO A 694 0.69 -10.61 -67.66
C PRO A 694 0.43 -11.96 -66.99
N ASN A 695 1.34 -12.40 -66.09
CA ASN A 695 1.19 -13.62 -65.30
C ASN A 695 0.13 -13.50 -64.20
N VAL A 696 -0.25 -12.27 -63.88
CA VAL A 696 -1.28 -11.94 -62.89
C VAL A 696 -2.22 -10.92 -63.50
N VAL A 697 -3.50 -11.15 -63.39
CA VAL A 697 -4.55 -10.23 -63.79
C VAL A 697 -5.33 -9.81 -62.57
N TYR A 698 -6.09 -8.74 -62.69
CA TYR A 698 -6.78 -8.17 -61.51
C TYR A 698 -8.30 -8.07 -61.79
N SER A 699 -9.08 -8.53 -60.84
CA SER A 699 -10.52 -8.22 -60.73
C SER A 699 -10.78 -7.27 -59.54
N THR A 700 -11.99 -6.90 -59.31
CA THR A 700 -12.38 -6.11 -58.10
C THR A 700 -13.09 -6.99 -57.09
N ASP A 701 -12.78 -6.77 -55.80
CA ASP A 701 -13.55 -7.31 -54.71
C ASP A 701 -14.93 -6.55 -54.58
N VAL A 702 -15.68 -6.88 -53.50
CA VAL A 702 -16.98 -6.28 -53.22
C VAL A 702 -16.92 -4.76 -52.93
N ASP A 703 -15.75 -4.31 -52.47
CA ASP A 703 -15.48 -2.93 -52.09
C ASP A 703 -14.84 -2.11 -53.25
N GLY A 704 -14.56 -2.75 -54.40
CA GLY A 704 -14.00 -2.10 -55.56
C GLY A 704 -12.44 -2.16 -55.65
N ALA A 705 -11.78 -2.69 -54.62
CA ALA A 705 -10.30 -2.86 -54.63
C ALA A 705 -9.86 -4.01 -55.54
N ALA A 706 -8.69 -3.86 -56.16
CA ALA A 706 -8.13 -4.86 -57.06
C ALA A 706 -7.66 -6.12 -56.31
N VAL A 707 -8.08 -7.27 -56.80
CA VAL A 707 -7.67 -8.60 -56.30
C VAL A 707 -6.90 -9.33 -57.39
N SER A 708 -5.72 -9.84 -57.04
CA SER A 708 -4.86 -10.56 -58.00
C SER A 708 -5.34 -11.97 -58.28
N ILE A 709 -5.39 -12.32 -59.55
CA ILE A 709 -5.70 -13.68 -60.01
C ILE A 709 -4.54 -14.18 -60.86
N SER A 710 -4.08 -15.41 -60.61
CA SER A 710 -2.98 -16.04 -61.33
C SER A 710 -3.37 -16.36 -62.77
N ASN A 711 -2.53 -15.94 -63.71
CA ASN A 711 -2.63 -16.25 -65.15
C ASN A 711 -1.35 -16.95 -65.66
N PRO A 712 -1.08 -18.18 -65.16
CA PRO A 712 0.18 -18.87 -65.44
C PRO A 712 0.33 -19.22 -66.90
N ASN A 713 -0.77 -19.42 -67.61
CA ASN A 713 -0.81 -19.79 -69.03
C ASN A 713 -0.71 -18.57 -69.94
N ARG A 714 -0.57 -17.36 -69.41
CA ARG A 714 -0.51 -16.10 -70.16
C ARG A 714 -1.64 -15.95 -71.18
N TYR A 715 -2.87 -16.25 -70.76
CA TYR A 715 -4.01 -16.03 -71.64
C TYR A 715 -4.24 -14.49 -71.75
N ARG A 716 -4.66 -14.06 -72.98
CA ARG A 716 -4.95 -12.64 -73.17
C ARG A 716 -6.23 -12.25 -72.46
N PRO A 717 -6.19 -11.29 -71.47
CA PRO A 717 -7.34 -10.97 -70.70
C PRO A 717 -8.29 -10.03 -71.46
N VAL A 718 -9.58 -10.19 -71.21
CA VAL A 718 -10.59 -9.21 -71.58
C VAL A 718 -10.68 -8.16 -70.47
N TYR A 719 -10.27 -6.93 -70.75
CA TYR A 719 -10.39 -5.85 -69.75
C TYR A 719 -11.78 -5.26 -69.70
N LYS A 720 -12.24 -4.93 -68.47
CA LYS A 720 -13.50 -4.23 -68.24
C LYS A 720 -13.43 -2.81 -68.74
N THR A 721 -14.46 -2.36 -69.46
CA THR A 721 -14.53 -0.99 -69.99
C THR A 721 -15.66 -0.20 -69.36
N ASP A 722 -15.51 1.12 -69.24
CA ASP A 722 -16.52 2.03 -68.82
C ASP A 722 -17.50 2.39 -69.98
N GLY A 723 -18.47 3.23 -69.67
CA GLY A 723 -19.46 3.69 -70.68
C GLY A 723 -18.88 4.53 -71.81
N SER A 724 -17.62 4.96 -71.74
CA SER A 724 -16.87 5.70 -72.78
C SER A 724 -15.98 4.78 -73.62
N GLY A 725 -15.84 3.51 -73.23
CA GLY A 725 -14.93 2.55 -73.87
C GLY A 725 -13.50 2.56 -73.32
N SER A 726 -13.23 3.30 -72.27
CA SER A 726 -11.93 3.32 -71.59
C SER A 726 -11.80 2.11 -70.67
N VAL A 727 -10.59 1.54 -70.54
CA VAL A 727 -10.35 0.41 -69.61
C VAL A 727 -10.54 0.85 -68.19
N LYS A 728 -11.39 0.16 -67.45
CA LYS A 728 -11.58 0.42 -66.01
C LYS A 728 -10.32 0.02 -65.22
N THR A 729 -9.97 0.88 -64.30
CA THR A 729 -8.87 0.67 -63.37
C THR A 729 -9.39 0.54 -61.95
N ALA A 730 -8.62 -0.13 -61.05
CA ALA A 730 -8.91 -0.19 -59.63
C ALA A 730 -7.61 -0.08 -58.82
N PRO A 731 -7.66 0.42 -57.61
CA PRO A 731 -6.49 0.47 -56.75
C PRO A 731 -6.11 -0.93 -56.23
N LEU A 732 -4.87 -1.34 -56.46
CA LEU A 732 -4.24 -2.48 -55.87
C LEU A 732 -3.43 -2.01 -54.64
N PHE A 733 -3.90 -2.34 -53.44
CA PHE A 733 -3.19 -1.99 -52.22
C PHE A 733 -1.96 -2.87 -52.00
N LEU A 734 -0.80 -2.22 -51.86
CA LEU A 734 0.52 -2.89 -51.80
C LEU A 734 0.85 -3.40 -50.41
N GLU A 735 0.23 -2.80 -49.39
CA GLU A 735 0.48 -3.09 -47.99
C GLU A 735 -0.79 -3.35 -47.22
N ARG A 736 -0.63 -3.83 -45.98
CA ARG A 736 -1.75 -4.02 -45.06
C ARG A 736 -2.16 -2.69 -44.44
N GLU A 737 -3.48 -2.55 -44.28
CA GLU A 737 -4.10 -1.42 -43.61
C GLU A 737 -3.57 -1.27 -42.15
N ARG A 738 -3.37 -0.02 -41.73
CA ARG A 738 -2.91 0.35 -40.39
C ARG A 738 -3.87 1.34 -39.72
N ALA A 739 -4.12 1.16 -38.39
CA ALA A 739 -5.05 2.00 -37.67
C ALA A 739 -4.53 3.45 -37.55
N LEU A 740 -5.37 4.40 -37.93
CA LEU A 740 -5.17 5.84 -37.65
C LEU A 740 -5.79 6.26 -36.31
N GLY A 741 -6.73 5.44 -35.78
CA GLY A 741 -7.61 5.82 -34.70
C GLY A 741 -8.72 6.75 -35.20
N GLY A 742 -9.51 7.31 -34.29
CA GLY A 742 -10.65 8.17 -34.62
C GLY A 742 -10.76 9.37 -33.70
N ASN A 743 -11.58 10.33 -34.09
CA ASN A 743 -11.88 11.50 -33.26
C ASN A 743 -13.00 11.23 -32.24
N ILE A 744 -13.65 10.07 -32.29
CA ILE A 744 -14.68 9.62 -31.35
C ILE A 744 -14.21 8.31 -30.71
N LEU A 745 -14.30 8.19 -29.38
CA LEU A 745 -14.01 6.97 -28.62
C LEU A 745 -15.24 6.53 -27.84
N THR A 746 -15.55 5.25 -27.93
CA THR A 746 -16.58 4.62 -27.10
C THR A 746 -16.11 3.28 -26.62
N GLU A 747 -15.91 3.13 -25.30
CA GLU A 747 -15.52 1.87 -24.67
C GLU A 747 -16.33 1.62 -23.41
N ALA A 748 -16.65 0.36 -23.17
CA ALA A 748 -17.25 -0.13 -21.94
C ALA A 748 -16.67 -1.52 -21.59
N SER A 749 -16.47 -1.75 -20.31
CA SER A 749 -16.01 -3.05 -19.79
C SER A 749 -16.84 -3.43 -18.56
N LEU A 750 -17.41 -4.62 -18.59
CA LEU A 750 -18.08 -5.23 -17.44
C LEU A 750 -17.20 -6.35 -16.90
N GLU A 751 -16.76 -6.21 -15.66
CA GLU A 751 -15.90 -7.19 -15.01
C GLU A 751 -16.57 -7.78 -13.77
N LEU A 752 -16.54 -9.10 -13.66
CA LEU A 752 -16.89 -9.83 -12.46
C LEU A 752 -15.60 -10.23 -11.74
N ILE A 753 -15.31 -9.56 -10.64
CA ILE A 753 -14.19 -9.86 -9.74
C ILE A 753 -14.65 -10.96 -8.79
N TYR A 754 -13.90 -12.06 -8.72
CA TYR A 754 -14.26 -13.20 -7.90
C TYR A 754 -13.07 -13.71 -7.08
N PRO A 755 -13.32 -14.29 -5.88
CA PRO A 755 -12.26 -14.84 -5.05
C PRO A 755 -11.75 -16.17 -5.59
N LEU A 756 -10.44 -16.38 -5.64
CA LEU A 756 -9.87 -17.69 -5.94
C LEU A 756 -9.95 -18.58 -4.70
N PRO A 757 -10.53 -19.79 -4.79
CA PRO A 757 -10.81 -20.62 -3.62
C PRO A 757 -9.55 -21.16 -2.91
N PHE A 758 -8.37 -21.05 -3.54
CA PHE A 758 -7.12 -21.60 -3.04
C PHE A 758 -6.18 -20.56 -2.43
N ILE A 759 -6.58 -19.28 -2.38
CA ILE A 759 -5.75 -18.17 -1.91
C ILE A 759 -6.45 -17.51 -0.73
N GLU A 760 -5.87 -17.60 0.46
CA GLU A 760 -6.39 -16.98 1.68
C GLU A 760 -6.06 -15.47 1.73
N ASP A 761 -4.80 -15.09 1.45
CA ASP A 761 -4.43 -13.67 1.32
C ASP A 761 -4.71 -13.16 -0.10
N ARG A 762 -5.86 -12.54 -0.25
CA ARG A 762 -6.36 -11.98 -1.52
C ARG A 762 -6.00 -10.51 -1.72
N SER A 763 -5.22 -9.93 -0.82
CA SER A 763 -4.79 -8.53 -0.93
C SER A 763 -3.84 -8.31 -2.11
N SER A 764 -3.13 -9.35 -2.51
CA SER A 764 -2.13 -9.35 -3.58
C SER A 764 -2.62 -9.94 -4.91
N VAL A 765 -3.82 -10.56 -4.95
CA VAL A 765 -4.32 -11.26 -6.14
C VAL A 765 -5.71 -10.77 -6.51
N ARG A 766 -5.93 -10.54 -7.82
CA ARG A 766 -7.22 -10.19 -8.39
C ARG A 766 -7.51 -11.05 -9.60
N SER A 767 -8.62 -11.76 -9.58
CA SER A 767 -9.17 -12.54 -10.69
C SER A 767 -10.44 -11.92 -11.22
N VAL A 768 -10.60 -11.92 -12.53
CA VAL A 768 -11.75 -11.30 -13.20
C VAL A 768 -12.24 -12.15 -14.36
N PHE A 769 -13.56 -12.20 -14.55
CA PHE A 769 -14.15 -12.44 -15.85
C PHE A 769 -14.61 -11.12 -16.43
N PHE A 770 -14.46 -10.93 -17.72
CA PHE A 770 -14.81 -9.67 -18.36
C PHE A 770 -15.56 -9.82 -19.66
N LEU A 771 -16.33 -8.79 -19.99
CA LEU A 771 -16.94 -8.53 -21.27
C LEU A 771 -16.58 -7.10 -21.65
N ASP A 772 -15.82 -6.94 -22.72
CA ASP A 772 -15.40 -5.65 -23.25
C ASP A 772 -16.17 -5.33 -24.53
N ALA A 773 -16.49 -4.06 -24.72
CA ALA A 773 -17.13 -3.54 -25.92
C ALA A 773 -16.56 -2.15 -26.23
N GLY A 774 -16.19 -1.87 -27.48
CA GLY A 774 -15.72 -0.54 -27.85
C GLY A 774 -15.10 -0.47 -29.23
N ASN A 775 -14.93 0.76 -29.67
CA ASN A 775 -14.23 1.11 -30.91
C ASN A 775 -13.88 2.61 -30.89
N THR A 776 -13.03 3.01 -31.84
CA THR A 776 -12.94 4.42 -32.23
C THR A 776 -13.64 4.64 -33.55
N PHE A 777 -14.24 5.82 -33.71
CA PHE A 777 -14.96 6.22 -34.92
C PHE A 777 -14.45 7.55 -35.42
N THR A 778 -14.72 7.88 -36.68
CA THR A 778 -14.49 9.19 -37.23
C THR A 778 -15.79 9.77 -37.81
N ASP A 779 -16.02 11.05 -37.67
CA ASP A 779 -17.18 11.73 -38.29
C ASP A 779 -16.96 11.98 -39.76
N GLU A 780 -15.72 11.99 -40.25
CA GLU A 780 -15.37 12.24 -41.65
C GLU A 780 -14.18 11.36 -42.06
N CYS A 781 -14.35 10.58 -43.14
CA CYS A 781 -13.25 9.82 -43.76
C CYS A 781 -12.44 10.71 -44.68
N TYR A 782 -11.12 10.54 -44.65
CA TYR A 782 -10.26 11.22 -45.59
C TYR A 782 -10.33 10.56 -46.95
N THR A 783 -10.34 11.39 -48.02
CA THR A 783 -10.32 10.95 -49.41
C THR A 783 -9.24 11.72 -50.14
N PRO A 784 -8.15 11.10 -50.62
CA PRO A 784 -7.13 11.77 -51.43
C PRO A 784 -7.73 12.36 -52.69
N SER A 785 -7.27 13.57 -53.04
CA SER A 785 -7.77 14.27 -54.23
C SER A 785 -7.42 13.58 -55.56
N ASP A 786 -6.40 12.74 -55.54
CA ASP A 786 -5.83 12.10 -56.72
C ASP A 786 -6.45 10.70 -56.95
N LEU A 787 -7.19 10.15 -56.01
CA LEU A 787 -7.86 8.90 -56.14
C LEU A 787 -9.26 9.15 -56.73
N ASP A 788 -9.46 8.76 -57.96
CA ASP A 788 -10.82 8.69 -58.53
C ASP A 788 -11.58 7.51 -57.91
N ILE A 789 -12.14 7.75 -56.71
CA ILE A 789 -12.95 6.80 -55.95
C ILE A 789 -14.38 6.72 -56.46
N SER A 790 -14.69 7.29 -57.59
CA SER A 790 -16.02 7.15 -58.21
C SER A 790 -16.42 5.71 -58.42
N ASP A 791 -15.44 4.80 -58.54
CA ASP A 791 -15.66 3.35 -58.66
C ASP A 791 -15.57 2.56 -57.33
N LEU A 792 -15.05 3.18 -56.22
CA LEU A 792 -15.14 2.63 -54.90
C LEU A 792 -16.45 3.12 -54.27
N ASN A 793 -17.42 2.25 -54.05
CA ASN A 793 -18.73 2.59 -53.47
C ASN A 793 -18.62 3.16 -52.05
N THR A 794 -17.55 2.90 -51.34
CA THR A 794 -17.23 3.38 -50.00
C THR A 794 -15.70 3.33 -49.77
N HIS A 795 -15.18 4.17 -48.88
CA HIS A 795 -13.80 4.04 -48.42
C HIS A 795 -13.61 2.66 -47.74
N PRO A 796 -12.77 1.74 -48.27
CA PRO A 796 -12.79 0.31 -47.88
C PRO A 796 -12.33 0.08 -46.43
N TYR A 797 -11.76 1.07 -45.75
CA TYR A 797 -11.16 0.98 -44.43
C TYR A 797 -11.65 2.06 -43.47
N CYS A 798 -12.58 2.90 -43.86
CA CYS A 798 -13.12 3.97 -43.03
C CYS A 798 -14.65 4.11 -43.29
N SER A 799 -15.39 4.12 -42.20
CA SER A 799 -16.82 4.45 -42.17
C SER A 799 -17.00 5.75 -41.41
N SER A 800 -17.74 6.71 -41.98
CA SER A 800 -18.05 7.97 -41.31
C SER A 800 -19.24 7.83 -40.36
N GLY A 801 -19.11 8.42 -39.16
CA GLY A 801 -20.11 8.38 -38.09
C GLY A 801 -19.98 7.20 -37.15
N ILE A 802 -20.87 7.12 -36.18
CA ILE A 802 -20.91 6.02 -35.19
C ILE A 802 -21.80 4.93 -35.76
N ASP A 803 -21.17 3.80 -36.12
CA ASP A 803 -21.91 2.59 -36.48
C ASP A 803 -21.84 1.59 -35.34
N LEU A 804 -22.98 1.27 -34.75
CA LEU A 804 -23.05 0.28 -33.63
C LEU A 804 -22.66 -1.12 -34.06
N ALA A 805 -22.77 -1.45 -35.36
CA ALA A 805 -22.32 -2.74 -35.91
C ALA A 805 -20.78 -2.88 -35.92
N GLU A 806 -20.08 -1.75 -35.89
CA GLU A 806 -18.61 -1.72 -35.83
C GLU A 806 -18.07 -1.74 -34.39
N ILE A 807 -18.90 -1.76 -33.37
CA ILE A 807 -18.45 -1.96 -32.00
C ILE A 807 -17.88 -3.38 -31.88
N ARG A 808 -16.60 -3.47 -31.55
CA ARG A 808 -15.91 -4.74 -31.28
C ARG A 808 -16.22 -5.18 -29.87
N THR A 809 -16.47 -6.48 -29.73
CA THR A 809 -16.76 -7.10 -28.43
C THR A 809 -15.85 -8.28 -28.19
N SER A 810 -15.50 -8.50 -26.95
CA SER A 810 -14.73 -9.67 -26.51
C SER A 810 -15.11 -10.08 -25.12
N PHE A 811 -14.89 -11.35 -24.79
CA PHE A 811 -15.00 -11.86 -23.44
C PHE A 811 -13.75 -12.62 -23.04
N GLY A 812 -13.51 -12.75 -21.74
CA GLY A 812 -12.34 -13.48 -21.28
C GLY A 812 -12.19 -13.52 -19.77
N ALA A 813 -11.01 -13.99 -19.37
CA ALA A 813 -10.60 -14.07 -17.97
C ALA A 813 -9.24 -13.42 -17.77
N GLY A 814 -9.03 -12.79 -16.64
CA GLY A 814 -7.79 -12.15 -16.25
C GLY A 814 -7.36 -12.48 -14.83
N LEU A 815 -6.07 -12.53 -14.60
CA LEU A 815 -5.45 -12.72 -13.31
C LEU A 815 -4.33 -11.68 -13.13
N THR A 816 -4.41 -10.89 -12.09
CA THR A 816 -3.33 -9.99 -11.68
C THR A 816 -2.82 -10.40 -10.32
N TRP A 817 -1.53 -10.61 -10.21
CA TRP A 817 -0.85 -10.99 -8.98
C TRP A 817 0.28 -10.01 -8.66
N ILE A 818 0.21 -9.36 -7.50
CA ILE A 818 1.26 -8.47 -7.00
C ILE A 818 2.38 -9.32 -6.39
N THR A 819 3.51 -9.36 -7.04
CA THR A 819 4.70 -10.10 -6.56
C THR A 819 5.77 -9.13 -6.06
N ALA A 820 6.81 -9.66 -5.43
CA ALA A 820 7.96 -8.87 -4.97
C ALA A 820 8.71 -8.16 -6.11
N ILE A 821 8.62 -8.68 -7.34
CA ILE A 821 9.24 -8.09 -8.55
C ILE A 821 8.28 -7.19 -9.34
N GLY A 822 7.05 -7.03 -8.87
CA GLY A 822 6.01 -6.22 -9.50
C GLY A 822 4.76 -7.03 -9.85
N PRO A 823 3.72 -6.37 -10.35
CA PRO A 823 2.48 -7.03 -10.75
C PRO A 823 2.70 -7.91 -11.99
N LEU A 824 2.21 -9.13 -11.93
CA LEU A 824 2.09 -10.07 -13.04
C LEU A 824 0.63 -10.09 -13.47
N THR A 825 0.37 -9.84 -14.75
CA THR A 825 -0.98 -9.90 -15.30
C THR A 825 -1.02 -10.88 -16.48
N PHE A 826 -1.98 -11.77 -16.44
CA PHE A 826 -2.31 -12.71 -17.49
C PHE A 826 -3.75 -12.48 -17.93
N THR A 827 -3.98 -12.38 -19.21
CA THR A 827 -5.31 -12.21 -19.77
C THR A 827 -5.51 -13.17 -20.94
N TYR A 828 -6.61 -13.90 -20.90
CA TYR A 828 -7.06 -14.70 -22.03
C TYR A 828 -8.40 -14.18 -22.49
N SER A 829 -8.51 -13.87 -23.77
CA SER A 829 -9.69 -13.24 -24.37
C SER A 829 -10.04 -13.80 -25.72
N VAL A 830 -11.31 -13.80 -26.03
CA VAL A 830 -11.87 -14.28 -27.29
C VAL A 830 -12.69 -13.15 -27.92
N PRO A 831 -12.28 -12.63 -29.09
CA PRO A 831 -13.11 -11.71 -29.85
C PRO A 831 -14.43 -12.37 -30.28
N LEU A 832 -15.53 -11.61 -30.23
CA LEU A 832 -16.85 -12.13 -30.59
C LEU A 832 -17.29 -11.73 -32.01
N ASN A 833 -16.82 -10.59 -32.51
CA ASN A 833 -17.24 -10.00 -33.78
C ASN A 833 -16.05 -9.38 -34.54
N GLU A 834 -15.06 -10.20 -34.85
CA GLU A 834 -13.92 -9.77 -35.69
C GLU A 834 -14.39 -9.33 -37.07
N GLN A 835 -13.84 -8.24 -37.58
CA GLN A 835 -14.09 -7.73 -38.91
C GLN A 835 -12.80 -7.66 -39.74
N ARG A 836 -12.97 -7.38 -41.04
CA ARG A 836 -11.84 -7.24 -41.97
C ARG A 836 -10.85 -6.17 -41.45
N GLY A 837 -9.58 -6.53 -41.42
CA GLY A 837 -8.50 -5.64 -41.00
C GLY A 837 -8.27 -5.61 -39.50
N ASP A 838 -9.11 -6.30 -38.69
CA ASP A 838 -8.85 -6.43 -37.28
C ASP A 838 -7.67 -7.34 -37.00
N ARG A 839 -6.92 -7.03 -35.94
CA ARG A 839 -5.79 -7.84 -35.47
C ARG A 839 -6.09 -8.30 -34.07
N THR A 840 -6.19 -9.59 -33.92
CA THR A 840 -6.54 -10.23 -32.67
C THR A 840 -5.31 -10.72 -31.90
N GLU A 841 -5.43 -10.76 -30.58
CA GLU A 841 -4.44 -11.27 -29.65
C GLU A 841 -5.15 -11.92 -28.45
N GLY A 842 -5.35 -13.23 -28.50
CA GLY A 842 -6.16 -13.96 -27.50
C GLY A 842 -5.47 -14.13 -26.13
N PHE A 843 -4.14 -14.07 -26.07
CA PHE A 843 -3.38 -14.18 -24.82
C PHE A 843 -2.44 -13.00 -24.67
N GLU A 844 -2.56 -12.30 -23.58
CA GLU A 844 -1.70 -11.17 -23.22
C GLU A 844 -1.05 -11.42 -21.87
N PHE A 845 0.23 -11.09 -21.79
CA PHE A 845 1.04 -11.17 -20.58
C PHE A 845 1.74 -9.85 -20.32
N SER A 846 1.73 -9.40 -19.06
CA SER A 846 2.58 -8.29 -18.64
C SER A 846 3.21 -8.52 -17.27
N LEU A 847 4.40 -7.99 -17.10
CA LEU A 847 5.15 -7.95 -15.86
C LEU A 847 5.48 -6.48 -15.55
N GLY A 848 5.24 -6.03 -14.32
CA GLY A 848 5.57 -4.68 -13.90
C GLY A 848 4.50 -3.62 -14.20
N GLN A 849 3.34 -4.02 -14.76
CA GLN A 849 2.19 -3.15 -14.99
C GLN A 849 0.92 -3.74 -14.38
N VAL A 850 0.13 -2.91 -13.70
CA VAL A 850 -1.25 -3.22 -13.27
C VAL A 850 -2.19 -2.57 -14.27
N PHE A 851 -3.17 -3.31 -14.75
CA PHE A 851 -4.16 -2.84 -15.71
C PHE A 851 -5.52 -2.59 -15.06
#